data_9e9003a2991d622bf308d6353538cf30
#
_entry.id   9e9003a2991d622bf308d6353538cf30
#
_cell.length_a   1.000
_cell.length_b   1.000
_cell.length_c   1.000
_cell.angle_alpha   90.00
_cell.angle_beta   90.00
_cell.angle_gamma   90.00
#
_symmetry.space_group_name_H-M   'P 1'
#
loop_
_entity.id
_entity.type
_entity.pdbx_description
1 polymer ?
#
loop_
_entity_poly.entity_id
_entity_poly.type
_entity_poly.pdbx_seq_one_letter_code
_entity_poly.pdbx_strand_id
1 'polypeptide(L)'
;MKRKPSVTSGAQPACAGSSWTTLIGMALLVGSAPLVAVGQSAAAPAQPEANQLQEIIVTAERRESNLQKTPIAVTAIDSNALEQLAPVTLMDVARLVPNFSANKVNGFNAAAFAMRGVGNTDIIVYNEAPITVLVDDFVMPSVQSQLLDPFDVSSIEVLRGPQGTLFGKNTTGGAVVVHTKAPLLDQSTFEMQAQGGSYNAVIVQGAVNFPLVDNHLALRLVASQEREDGWMRNGASNVIGGVTYTGDGSRVGGTDVFTGRAKLLWEPTDNLRVQFTYEALRDRSQTPGALNATPSDLDPATGFPYFVFPNLGLPGHLTGDPLTQAGVTNRQGFLIDAQRGHRVDADGFHLNTDLTFGAGTLTWVQGYRSQDSSLPSNYTGVVGPLSVFDANRSDLRKTWQEEIRFASNTLGRFNYVVGAFYQHDDTRFCVAQILGIYDLFGVPTPPGTSPGGYNNNPQVLCNQQIEESAAAYGEMNFKFTEATTFTLGARMTRDSKDWTGRQQVFVQQLPSPTGAIDPSFTWQQLGNLMNASDFALYPFGVVTDSHTWTQPSYRATLSHQFTPDIFAYGTYSHGFRAGGYNDQVGTSGNPITPDEKKPTDPEKADSFELGLKSELWQRRLRLNEALFYVQYKDAIRQVVVPVINSVGKPAEETLFRNAAKLTVYGIESELTAELAPGLLLNLPLSYQHCKYNEFTSGEGAALVDLSGLPVNRCPEWTATVDLNYTVPMGGLSGRVVLDASANYVSRNLDTYSIALPYAPFTQTYADSRTLINASITYTSAQDRWFVRVLGRNLGNKTYVLSSQNVDPLWVWSFYGEPRYIGGEVGLKFGTK
;
A
#
# COMPACT_ATOMS: atom_id res chain seq x y z
N MET A 1 42.50 -58.01 19.91
CA MET A 1 41.31 -58.37 20.70
C MET A 1 40.29 -57.23 20.61
N LYS A 2 39.13 -57.54 19.96
CA LYS A 2 37.76 -57.04 20.22
C LYS A 2 37.59 -55.48 20.37
N ARG A 3 36.69 -54.74 19.69
CA ARG A 3 35.48 -54.98 18.84
C ARG A 3 35.16 -53.64 18.18
N LYS A 4 34.74 -53.67 16.93
CA LYS A 4 33.97 -52.58 16.31
C LYS A 4 32.60 -52.50 16.95
N PRO A 5 31.96 -51.33 16.90
CA PRO A 5 30.54 -51.30 16.57
C PRO A 5 30.23 -50.46 15.33
N SER A 6 29.20 -50.92 14.74
CA SER A 6 28.51 -50.70 13.47
C SER A 6 28.07 -49.26 13.22
N VAL A 7 28.13 -48.88 11.95
CA VAL A 7 27.47 -47.76 11.32
C VAL A 7 25.94 -48.06 11.28
N THR A 8 25.13 -47.14 11.83
CA THR A 8 23.72 -47.07 11.54
C THR A 8 23.45 -45.76 10.80
N SER A 9 22.89 -45.89 9.63
CA SER A 9 22.39 -44.85 8.76
C SER A 9 21.38 -43.93 9.48
N GLY A 10 21.71 -42.66 9.66
CA GLY A 10 20.78 -41.65 10.11
C GLY A 10 19.97 -41.09 8.95
N ALA A 11 18.67 -41.21 9.07
CA ALA A 11 17.68 -40.68 8.17
C ALA A 11 17.70 -39.13 8.17
N GLN A 12 17.48 -38.57 6.99
CA GLN A 12 17.16 -37.15 6.82
C GLN A 12 15.93 -36.76 7.66
N PRO A 13 15.91 -35.60 8.31
CA PRO A 13 14.67 -35.11 8.89
C PRO A 13 13.78 -34.60 7.76
N ALA A 14 12.63 -35.25 7.63
CA ALA A 14 11.54 -34.75 6.84
C ALA A 14 11.05 -33.40 7.35
N CYS A 15 10.77 -32.51 6.44
CA CYS A 15 10.02 -31.28 6.72
C CYS A 15 8.74 -31.64 7.51
N ALA A 16 8.63 -31.12 8.71
CA ALA A 16 7.44 -31.26 9.52
C ALA A 16 6.31 -30.44 8.86
N GLY A 17 5.45 -31.14 8.15
CA GLY A 17 4.16 -30.61 7.72
C GLY A 17 3.35 -30.28 8.97
N SER A 18 3.02 -29.02 9.17
CA SER A 18 2.08 -28.57 10.17
C SER A 18 0.73 -29.23 9.90
N SER A 19 0.32 -30.10 10.81
CA SER A 19 -0.88 -30.91 10.69
C SER A 19 -2.15 -30.06 10.66
N TRP A 20 -2.92 -30.23 9.61
CA TRP A 20 -4.26 -29.68 9.34
C TRP A 20 -5.34 -30.12 10.35
N THR A 21 -4.99 -30.94 11.34
CA THR A 21 -5.92 -31.55 12.30
C THR A 21 -6.43 -30.62 13.39
N THR A 22 -5.87 -29.46 13.57
CA THR A 22 -6.28 -28.55 14.67
C THR A 22 -7.38 -27.54 14.29
N LEU A 23 -7.61 -27.30 13.01
CA LEU A 23 -8.65 -26.35 12.55
C LEU A 23 -10.01 -27.03 12.29
N ILE A 24 -10.06 -28.33 12.11
CA ILE A 24 -11.33 -29.07 11.90
C ILE A 24 -12.03 -29.38 13.22
N GLY A 25 -11.33 -29.36 14.33
CA GLY A 25 -11.89 -29.67 15.68
C GLY A 25 -12.81 -28.62 16.27
N MET A 26 -12.83 -27.40 15.74
CA MET A 26 -13.64 -26.30 16.30
C MET A 26 -15.02 -26.13 15.63
N ALA A 27 -15.28 -26.83 14.54
CA ALA A 27 -16.54 -26.73 13.77
C ALA A 27 -17.63 -27.71 14.18
N LEU A 28 -17.42 -28.59 15.17
CA LEU A 28 -18.34 -29.69 15.51
C LEU A 28 -18.96 -29.60 16.91
N LEU A 29 -18.98 -28.43 17.56
CA LEU A 29 -19.68 -28.24 18.83
C LEU A 29 -20.80 -27.18 18.74
N VAL A 30 -21.67 -27.28 17.72
CA VAL A 30 -22.96 -26.60 17.75
C VAL A 30 -24.04 -27.62 18.12
N GLY A 31 -24.31 -27.68 19.40
CA GLY A 31 -25.40 -28.48 19.95
C GLY A 31 -26.77 -27.98 19.48
N SER A 32 -27.61 -28.91 19.14
CA SER A 32 -29.00 -28.74 18.77
C SER A 32 -29.82 -27.97 19.81
N ALA A 33 -30.25 -26.76 19.44
CA ALA A 33 -31.32 -26.02 20.13
C ALA A 33 -32.61 -26.11 19.32
N PRO A 34 -33.79 -26.25 19.92
CA PRO A 34 -35.05 -26.48 19.21
C PRO A 34 -35.57 -25.17 18.60
N LEU A 35 -36.01 -25.26 17.35
CA LEU A 35 -36.74 -24.21 16.62
C LEU A 35 -38.10 -23.99 17.25
N VAL A 36 -38.34 -22.84 17.86
CA VAL A 36 -39.70 -22.33 18.15
C VAL A 36 -40.01 -21.30 17.07
N ALA A 37 -40.96 -21.62 16.23
CA ALA A 37 -41.56 -20.73 15.25
C ALA A 37 -42.58 -19.80 15.97
N VAL A 38 -42.29 -18.49 15.99
CA VAL A 38 -43.31 -17.48 16.28
C VAL A 38 -43.39 -16.54 15.07
N GLY A 39 -44.47 -16.66 14.33
CA GLY A 39 -44.76 -15.74 13.27
C GLY A 39 -45.32 -14.42 13.81
N GLN A 40 -44.70 -13.31 13.47
CA GLN A 40 -45.33 -12.01 13.42
C GLN A 40 -44.92 -11.29 12.13
N SER A 41 -45.96 -11.01 11.32
CA SER A 41 -45.84 -10.24 10.08
C SER A 41 -45.61 -8.78 10.44
N ALA A 42 -44.36 -8.33 10.29
CA ALA A 42 -44.08 -6.91 10.19
C ALA A 42 -44.13 -6.50 8.71
N ALA A 43 -44.75 -5.37 8.43
CA ALA A 43 -44.83 -4.83 7.09
C ALA A 43 -43.44 -4.65 6.50
N ALA A 44 -43.16 -5.27 5.36
CA ALA A 44 -41.92 -5.13 4.63
C ALA A 44 -41.69 -3.64 4.32
N PRO A 45 -40.44 -3.13 4.49
CA PRO A 45 -40.09 -1.84 3.92
C PRO A 45 -40.32 -1.90 2.42
N ALA A 46 -40.88 -0.82 1.86
CA ALA A 46 -41.14 -0.71 0.43
C ALA A 46 -39.85 -1.05 -0.33
N GLN A 47 -39.89 -2.11 -1.13
CA GLN A 47 -38.78 -2.44 -2.03
C GLN A 47 -38.55 -1.22 -2.93
N PRO A 48 -37.30 -0.77 -3.13
CA PRO A 48 -37.01 0.25 -4.13
C PRO A 48 -37.61 -0.20 -5.46
N GLU A 49 -38.22 0.72 -6.19
CA GLU A 49 -38.67 0.45 -7.54
C GLU A 49 -37.54 -0.18 -8.33
N ALA A 50 -37.77 -1.31 -8.94
CA ALA A 50 -36.75 -2.26 -9.48
C ALA A 50 -35.82 -1.71 -10.58
N ASN A 51 -35.67 -0.39 -10.70
CA ASN A 51 -34.92 0.28 -11.77
C ASN A 51 -34.27 1.61 -11.33
N GLN A 52 -33.85 1.76 -10.09
CA GLN A 52 -33.15 2.96 -9.63
C GLN A 52 -31.82 2.63 -8.94
N LEU A 53 -30.78 3.42 -9.22
CA LEU A 53 -29.50 3.32 -8.52
C LEU A 53 -29.68 3.61 -7.03
N GLN A 54 -29.07 2.78 -6.20
CA GLN A 54 -29.12 2.94 -4.74
C GLN A 54 -28.42 4.22 -4.29
N GLU A 55 -28.93 4.82 -3.24
CA GLU A 55 -28.28 5.92 -2.55
C GLU A 55 -27.01 5.42 -1.86
N ILE A 56 -25.91 6.15 -2.02
CA ILE A 56 -24.62 5.84 -1.39
C ILE A 56 -24.37 6.85 -0.28
N ILE A 57 -24.15 6.37 0.92
CA ILE A 57 -23.76 7.20 2.07
C ILE A 57 -22.24 7.16 2.20
N VAL A 58 -21.64 8.31 2.48
CA VAL A 58 -20.19 8.49 2.69
C VAL A 58 -19.93 9.22 3.99
N THR A 59 -18.72 9.05 4.53
CA THR A 59 -18.23 9.71 5.74
C THR A 59 -17.09 10.70 5.46
N ALA A 60 -16.92 11.09 4.20
CA ALA A 60 -15.85 11.94 3.68
C ALA A 60 -15.68 13.29 4.41
N GLU A 61 -16.71 13.78 5.09
CA GLU A 61 -16.67 15.00 5.90
C GLU A 61 -16.71 14.71 7.42
N ARG A 62 -16.24 13.52 7.83
CA ARG A 62 -16.35 13.06 9.23
C ARG A 62 -17.79 13.02 9.75
N ARG A 63 -18.74 12.91 8.83
CA ARG A 63 -20.19 12.79 9.03
C ARG A 63 -20.78 11.96 7.92
N GLU A 64 -21.81 11.23 8.23
CA GLU A 64 -22.62 10.57 7.20
C GLU A 64 -23.30 11.62 6.31
N SER A 65 -23.13 11.49 5.02
CA SER A 65 -23.76 12.33 4.01
C SER A 65 -24.02 11.53 2.73
N ASN A 66 -25.04 11.98 1.97
CA ASN A 66 -25.28 11.41 0.65
C ASN A 66 -24.15 11.77 -0.30
N LEU A 67 -23.59 10.78 -1.00
CA LEU A 67 -22.53 10.96 -2.00
C LEU A 67 -22.84 12.08 -2.99
N GLN A 68 -24.11 12.18 -3.47
CA GLN A 68 -24.51 13.15 -4.47
C GLN A 68 -24.65 14.59 -3.92
N LYS A 69 -24.58 14.76 -2.59
CA LYS A 69 -24.63 16.07 -1.91
C LYS A 69 -23.32 16.42 -1.19
N THR A 70 -22.32 15.58 -1.31
CA THR A 70 -21.00 15.80 -0.68
C THR A 70 -20.09 16.58 -1.64
N PRO A 71 -19.64 17.78 -1.29
CA PRO A 71 -18.91 18.66 -2.20
C PRO A 71 -17.40 18.34 -2.29
N ILE A 72 -17.07 17.09 -2.59
CA ILE A 72 -15.73 16.54 -2.72
C ILE A 72 -15.73 15.50 -3.85
N ALA A 73 -14.62 15.39 -4.61
CA ALA A 73 -14.39 14.27 -5.51
C ALA A 73 -14.10 13.01 -4.68
N VAL A 74 -15.08 12.14 -4.53
CA VAL A 74 -14.99 10.90 -3.75
C VAL A 74 -15.66 9.76 -4.50
N THR A 75 -14.95 8.62 -4.58
CA THR A 75 -15.49 7.33 -5.00
C THR A 75 -15.79 6.51 -3.77
N ALA A 76 -17.00 6.01 -3.64
CA ALA A 76 -17.40 5.14 -2.55
C ALA A 76 -17.84 3.78 -3.11
N ILE A 77 -17.26 2.72 -2.58
CA ILE A 77 -17.48 1.33 -2.94
C ILE A 77 -18.07 0.65 -1.72
N ASP A 78 -19.32 0.28 -1.79
CA ASP A 78 -20.02 -0.37 -0.70
C ASP A 78 -19.78 -1.89 -0.65
N SER A 79 -20.30 -2.55 0.38
CA SER A 79 -20.14 -4.00 0.57
C SER A 79 -20.72 -4.82 -0.59
N ASN A 80 -21.79 -4.35 -1.24
CA ASN A 80 -22.40 -5.06 -2.36
C ASN A 80 -21.48 -5.03 -3.59
N ALA A 81 -20.91 -3.87 -3.89
CA ALA A 81 -19.93 -3.72 -4.96
C ALA A 81 -18.65 -4.53 -4.66
N LEU A 82 -18.18 -4.55 -3.41
CA LEU A 82 -17.04 -5.38 -3.01
C LEU A 82 -17.32 -6.88 -3.18
N GLU A 83 -18.51 -7.35 -2.81
CA GLU A 83 -18.87 -8.75 -3.02
C GLU A 83 -18.94 -9.15 -4.50
N GLN A 84 -19.37 -8.24 -5.38
CA GLN A 84 -19.44 -8.48 -6.82
C GLN A 84 -18.04 -8.50 -7.46
N LEU A 85 -17.17 -7.58 -7.08
CA LEU A 85 -15.81 -7.45 -7.61
C LEU A 85 -14.87 -8.58 -7.17
N ALA A 86 -15.17 -9.21 -6.02
CA ALA A 86 -14.30 -10.19 -5.36
C ALA A 86 -12.81 -9.75 -5.32
N PRO A 87 -12.51 -8.54 -4.81
CA PRO A 87 -11.15 -8.06 -4.75
C PRO A 87 -10.34 -8.85 -3.72
N VAL A 88 -9.08 -9.11 -4.03
CA VAL A 88 -8.14 -9.73 -3.08
C VAL A 88 -7.47 -8.66 -2.22
N THR A 89 -7.18 -7.51 -2.82
CA THR A 89 -6.56 -6.39 -2.12
C THR A 89 -7.12 -5.05 -2.59
N LEU A 90 -6.72 -3.96 -1.93
CA LEU A 90 -7.04 -2.59 -2.37
C LEU A 90 -6.54 -2.28 -3.79
N MET A 91 -5.58 -3.02 -4.34
CA MET A 91 -5.15 -2.84 -5.73
C MET A 91 -6.27 -3.16 -6.73
N ASP A 92 -7.10 -4.14 -6.43
CA ASP A 92 -8.23 -4.51 -7.29
C ASP A 92 -9.32 -3.43 -7.27
N VAL A 93 -9.44 -2.72 -6.16
CA VAL A 93 -10.40 -1.62 -5.98
C VAL A 93 -9.97 -0.38 -6.76
N ALA A 94 -8.68 -0.14 -6.89
CA ALA A 94 -8.15 1.06 -7.54
C ALA A 94 -8.61 1.23 -8.99
N ARG A 95 -8.90 0.14 -9.71
CA ARG A 95 -9.41 0.20 -11.11
C ARG A 95 -10.75 0.90 -11.26
N LEU A 96 -11.53 1.02 -10.19
CA LEU A 96 -12.82 1.70 -10.20
C LEU A 96 -12.72 3.19 -9.84
N VAL A 97 -11.53 3.67 -9.49
CA VAL A 97 -11.33 5.04 -9.03
C VAL A 97 -10.53 5.82 -10.07
N PRO A 98 -11.08 6.91 -10.62
CA PRO A 98 -10.36 7.77 -11.55
C PRO A 98 -9.07 8.34 -10.92
N ASN A 99 -7.98 8.41 -11.70
CA ASN A 99 -6.69 8.96 -11.27
C ASN A 99 -6.11 8.36 -9.97
N PHE A 100 -6.52 7.17 -9.61
CA PHE A 100 -5.95 6.42 -8.50
C PHE A 100 -5.26 5.17 -9.03
N SER A 101 -4.00 5.00 -8.70
CA SER A 101 -3.27 3.77 -8.95
C SER A 101 -2.79 3.15 -7.63
N ALA A 102 -2.95 1.85 -7.53
CA ALA A 102 -2.46 1.07 -6.41
C ALA A 102 -1.60 -0.07 -6.96
N ASN A 103 -0.34 -0.08 -6.59
CA ASN A 103 0.64 -1.08 -7.00
C ASN A 103 1.41 -1.58 -5.76
N LYS A 104 2.17 -2.65 -5.93
CA LYS A 104 3.18 -3.08 -4.96
C LYS A 104 4.46 -2.29 -5.18
N VAL A 105 5.07 -1.77 -4.10
CA VAL A 105 6.40 -1.14 -4.17
C VAL A 105 7.42 -2.23 -4.46
N ASN A 106 8.12 -2.11 -5.60
CA ASN A 106 9.25 -2.99 -5.95
C ASN A 106 8.96 -4.49 -5.76
N GLY A 107 7.70 -4.89 -5.99
CA GLY A 107 7.25 -6.27 -5.79
C GLY A 107 7.02 -6.69 -4.33
N PHE A 108 7.37 -5.89 -3.35
CA PHE A 108 7.04 -6.13 -1.95
C PHE A 108 5.53 -6.03 -1.71
N ASN A 109 5.03 -6.73 -0.72
CA ASN A 109 3.65 -6.58 -0.27
C ASN A 109 3.47 -5.27 0.54
N ALA A 110 3.77 -4.16 -0.12
CA ALA A 110 3.71 -2.81 0.43
C ALA A 110 3.03 -1.88 -0.58
N ALA A 111 2.15 -1.01 -0.09
CA ALA A 111 1.35 -0.14 -0.94
C ALA A 111 2.19 0.93 -1.63
N ALA A 112 2.06 1.02 -2.95
CA ALA A 112 2.50 2.14 -3.76
C ALA A 112 1.27 2.83 -4.34
N PHE A 113 0.63 3.69 -3.56
CA PHE A 113 -0.50 4.47 -4.01
C PHE A 113 -0.05 5.74 -4.69
N ALA A 114 -0.71 6.07 -5.81
CA ALA A 114 -0.53 7.35 -6.49
C ALA A 114 -1.90 7.92 -6.88
N MET A 115 -2.06 9.22 -6.71
CA MET A 115 -3.30 9.94 -6.97
C MET A 115 -2.98 11.36 -7.45
N ARG A 116 -3.59 11.80 -8.56
CA ARG A 116 -3.37 13.12 -9.14
C ARG A 116 -1.89 13.53 -9.21
N GLY A 117 -1.05 12.64 -9.76
CA GLY A 117 0.38 12.91 -10.05
C GLY A 117 1.32 12.85 -8.85
N VAL A 118 0.85 12.52 -7.65
CA VAL A 118 1.71 12.28 -6.49
C VAL A 118 1.46 10.90 -5.91
N GLY A 119 2.54 10.27 -5.46
CA GLY A 119 2.48 8.92 -4.93
C GLY A 119 3.77 8.51 -4.24
N ASN A 120 3.74 7.33 -3.65
CA ASN A 120 4.91 6.69 -3.09
C ASN A 120 5.58 5.80 -4.14
N THR A 121 6.86 5.95 -4.32
CA THR A 121 7.66 5.20 -5.30
C THR A 121 8.63 4.21 -4.66
N ASP A 122 8.87 4.32 -3.37
CA ASP A 122 9.82 3.49 -2.63
C ASP A 122 9.30 3.18 -1.21
N ILE A 123 9.84 2.13 -0.59
CA ILE A 123 9.62 1.81 0.83
C ILE A 123 10.58 2.69 1.64
N ILE A 124 10.18 3.93 1.87
CA ILE A 124 10.94 4.87 2.67
C ILE A 124 10.22 5.03 3.98
N VAL A 125 10.94 4.74 5.06
CA VAL A 125 10.34 4.63 6.37
C VAL A 125 10.10 5.99 7.01
N TYR A 126 10.99 6.97 6.75
CA TYR A 126 10.91 8.31 7.35
C TYR A 126 10.27 9.36 6.46
N ASN A 127 10.06 9.07 5.18
CA ASN A 127 9.30 9.89 4.27
C ASN A 127 7.86 9.36 4.17
N GLU A 128 6.94 10.07 4.75
CA GLU A 128 5.55 9.68 4.76
C GLU A 128 4.92 9.76 3.36
N ALA A 129 3.98 8.85 3.06
CA ALA A 129 3.30 8.83 1.77
C ALA A 129 2.37 10.06 1.62
N PRO A 130 2.16 10.58 0.39
CA PRO A 130 1.25 11.71 0.17
C PRO A 130 -0.24 11.31 0.15
N ILE A 131 -0.54 10.04 0.34
CA ILE A 131 -1.88 9.47 0.43
C ILE A 131 -2.00 8.71 1.74
N THR A 132 -2.92 9.13 2.58
CA THR A 132 -3.16 8.51 3.89
C THR A 132 -4.20 7.41 3.76
N VAL A 133 -3.97 6.28 4.42
CA VAL A 133 -4.95 5.20 4.57
C VAL A 133 -5.45 5.19 6.01
N LEU A 134 -6.77 5.17 6.17
CA LEU A 134 -7.42 5.05 7.48
C LEU A 134 -8.26 3.78 7.51
N VAL A 135 -8.24 3.09 8.64
CA VAL A 135 -9.14 1.95 8.92
C VAL A 135 -9.88 2.25 10.21
N ASP A 136 -11.20 2.33 10.12
CA ASP A 136 -12.08 2.68 11.24
C ASP A 136 -11.56 3.90 12.04
N ASP A 137 -11.20 4.98 11.30
CA ASP A 137 -10.63 6.24 11.80
C ASP A 137 -9.17 6.20 12.29
N PHE A 138 -8.52 5.04 12.34
CA PHE A 138 -7.10 4.93 12.67
C PHE A 138 -6.23 5.10 11.43
N VAL A 139 -5.24 5.99 11.48
CA VAL A 139 -4.26 6.18 10.40
C VAL A 139 -3.30 5.00 10.36
N MET A 140 -3.19 4.35 9.21
CA MET A 140 -2.25 3.25 8.96
C MET A 140 -0.86 3.82 8.64
N PRO A 141 0.09 3.75 9.57
CA PRO A 141 1.33 4.53 9.47
C PRO A 141 2.35 3.94 8.48
N SER A 142 2.26 2.64 8.17
CA SER A 142 3.24 1.93 7.35
C SER A 142 2.63 1.45 6.05
N VAL A 143 3.30 1.72 4.93
CA VAL A 143 2.91 1.22 3.61
C VAL A 143 2.88 -0.31 3.51
N GLN A 144 3.64 -1.01 4.35
CA GLN A 144 3.68 -2.48 4.42
C GLN A 144 2.41 -3.10 5.03
N SER A 145 1.55 -2.30 5.62
CA SER A 145 0.27 -2.75 6.20
C SER A 145 -0.94 -2.06 5.57
N GLN A 146 -0.75 -1.37 4.44
CA GLN A 146 -1.81 -0.64 3.75
C GLN A 146 -2.46 -1.42 2.58
N LEU A 147 -1.89 -2.56 2.14
CA LEU A 147 -2.55 -3.46 1.20
C LEU A 147 -3.54 -4.35 1.97
N LEU A 148 -4.65 -3.76 2.34
CA LEU A 148 -5.66 -4.39 3.17
C LEU A 148 -6.44 -5.46 2.38
N ASP A 149 -6.80 -6.53 3.07
CA ASP A 149 -7.80 -7.50 2.62
C ASP A 149 -9.20 -6.85 2.72
N PRO A 150 -9.94 -6.72 1.61
CA PRO A 150 -11.28 -6.13 1.62
C PRO A 150 -12.38 -7.04 2.15
N PHE A 151 -12.06 -8.25 2.61
CA PHE A 151 -13.03 -9.12 3.26
C PHE A 151 -13.52 -8.51 4.57
N ASP A 152 -14.82 -8.60 4.80
CA ASP A 152 -15.49 -8.03 5.97
C ASP A 152 -15.37 -6.49 6.09
N VAL A 153 -15.32 -5.83 4.94
CA VAL A 153 -15.36 -4.37 4.81
C VAL A 153 -16.79 -3.93 4.47
N SER A 154 -17.26 -2.85 5.09
CA SER A 154 -18.58 -2.26 4.82
C SER A 154 -18.53 -1.23 3.68
N SER A 155 -17.44 -0.45 3.62
CA SER A 155 -17.20 0.51 2.54
C SER A 155 -15.73 0.89 2.42
N ILE A 156 -15.33 1.30 1.22
CA ILE A 156 -14.06 1.93 0.92
C ILE A 156 -14.36 3.26 0.25
N GLU A 157 -13.88 4.34 0.83
CA GLU A 157 -14.02 5.69 0.29
C GLU A 157 -12.64 6.19 -0.15
N VAL A 158 -12.53 6.63 -1.41
CA VAL A 158 -11.30 7.21 -1.95
C VAL A 158 -11.55 8.69 -2.23
N LEU A 159 -10.97 9.53 -1.38
CA LEU A 159 -11.08 10.99 -1.45
C LEU A 159 -9.90 11.53 -2.26
N ARG A 160 -10.17 12.23 -3.33
CA ARG A 160 -9.15 12.73 -4.26
C ARG A 160 -8.81 14.20 -4.03
N GLY A 161 -7.53 14.54 -4.17
CA GLY A 161 -7.00 15.86 -3.88
C GLY A 161 -6.77 16.14 -2.40
N PRO A 162 -6.22 17.31 -2.03
CA PRO A 162 -5.79 17.59 -0.67
C PRO A 162 -6.92 17.55 0.35
N GLN A 163 -6.78 16.71 1.39
CA GLN A 163 -7.75 16.48 2.46
C GLN A 163 -7.23 16.92 3.84
N GLY A 164 -6.27 17.87 3.86
CA GLY A 164 -5.52 18.23 5.07
C GLY A 164 -6.35 18.75 6.23
N THR A 165 -7.51 19.33 5.99
CA THR A 165 -8.36 19.95 7.03
C THR A 165 -8.91 18.90 8.01
N LEU A 166 -9.53 17.84 7.50
CA LEU A 166 -10.21 16.82 8.33
C LEU A 166 -9.37 15.56 8.55
N PHE A 167 -8.48 15.24 7.60
CA PHE A 167 -7.68 14.01 7.65
C PHE A 167 -6.22 14.27 8.00
N GLY A 168 -5.79 15.52 8.01
CA GLY A 168 -4.47 15.94 8.51
C GLY A 168 -3.36 15.92 7.47
N LYS A 169 -2.13 15.83 7.98
CA LYS A 169 -0.92 15.77 7.15
C LYS A 169 -0.95 14.56 6.21
N ASN A 170 -0.08 14.59 5.17
CA ASN A 170 0.15 13.45 4.28
C ASN A 170 -1.06 13.06 3.41
N THR A 171 -1.93 14.02 3.18
CA THR A 171 -3.13 13.89 2.34
C THR A 171 -3.08 14.84 1.14
N THR A 172 -1.89 15.18 0.64
CA THR A 172 -1.73 16.09 -0.51
C THR A 172 -2.26 15.48 -1.81
N GLY A 173 -2.18 14.15 -1.98
CA GLY A 173 -2.81 13.42 -3.07
C GLY A 173 -4.26 13.06 -2.77
N GLY A 174 -4.55 12.71 -1.52
CA GLY A 174 -5.88 12.26 -1.10
C GLY A 174 -5.86 11.35 0.14
N ALA A 175 -6.98 10.68 0.38
CA ALA A 175 -7.10 9.70 1.45
C ALA A 175 -7.90 8.47 0.99
N VAL A 176 -7.57 7.30 1.53
CA VAL A 176 -8.34 6.07 1.41
C VAL A 176 -8.90 5.76 2.80
N VAL A 177 -10.21 5.74 2.93
CA VAL A 177 -10.90 5.47 4.19
C VAL A 177 -11.62 4.14 4.07
N VAL A 178 -11.29 3.21 4.94
CA VAL A 178 -11.85 1.86 4.98
C VAL A 178 -12.67 1.72 6.26
N HIS A 179 -13.94 1.37 6.09
CA HIS A 179 -14.82 1.03 7.19
C HIS A 179 -15.04 -0.48 7.21
N THR A 180 -14.69 -1.13 8.28
CA THR A 180 -14.91 -2.57 8.44
C THR A 180 -16.29 -2.83 9.07
N LYS A 181 -16.91 -4.00 8.77
CA LYS A 181 -18.24 -4.32 9.28
C LYS A 181 -18.24 -4.29 10.83
N ALA A 182 -19.22 -3.61 11.41
CA ALA A 182 -19.43 -3.60 12.85
C ALA A 182 -20.09 -4.91 13.33
N PRO A 183 -19.92 -5.30 14.60
CA PRO A 183 -20.71 -6.36 15.21
C PRO A 183 -22.22 -6.04 15.18
N LEU A 184 -23.04 -7.04 14.92
CA LEU A 184 -24.52 -6.95 14.93
C LEU A 184 -25.02 -7.33 16.32
N LEU A 185 -25.83 -6.46 16.91
CA LEU A 185 -26.30 -6.61 18.28
C LEU A 185 -27.50 -7.57 18.43
N ASP A 186 -28.22 -7.83 17.32
CA ASP A 186 -29.50 -8.53 17.33
C ASP A 186 -29.48 -9.91 16.67
N GLN A 187 -28.36 -10.31 16.05
CA GLN A 187 -28.32 -11.55 15.29
C GLN A 187 -26.94 -12.23 15.26
N SER A 188 -26.97 -13.55 15.28
CA SER A 188 -25.77 -14.37 15.00
C SER A 188 -25.63 -14.62 13.52
N THR A 189 -24.42 -14.33 12.97
CA THR A 189 -24.12 -14.60 11.56
C THR A 189 -22.86 -15.42 11.43
N PHE A 190 -22.79 -16.18 10.34
CA PHE A 190 -21.62 -16.93 9.92
C PHE A 190 -21.43 -16.72 8.42
N GLU A 191 -20.24 -16.29 8.03
CA GLU A 191 -19.83 -16.14 6.65
C GLU A 191 -18.51 -16.89 6.46
N MET A 192 -18.39 -17.66 5.39
CA MET A 192 -17.16 -18.34 5.01
C MET A 192 -17.06 -18.41 3.50
N GLN A 193 -15.88 -18.15 2.97
CA GLN A 193 -15.59 -18.33 1.55
C GLN A 193 -14.21 -18.97 1.35
N ALA A 194 -14.09 -19.73 0.26
CA ALA A 194 -12.85 -20.36 -0.15
C ALA A 194 -12.69 -20.23 -1.66
N GLN A 195 -11.54 -19.71 -2.07
CA GLN A 195 -11.14 -19.57 -3.48
C GLN A 195 -9.92 -20.44 -3.75
N GLY A 196 -9.90 -21.07 -4.93
CA GLY A 196 -8.72 -21.74 -5.44
C GLY A 196 -8.50 -21.40 -6.91
N GLY A 197 -7.25 -21.41 -7.37
CA GLY A 197 -7.00 -20.98 -8.75
C GLY A 197 -5.58 -21.25 -9.26
N SER A 198 -5.23 -20.49 -10.30
CA SER A 198 -3.90 -20.52 -10.91
C SER A 198 -2.82 -20.28 -9.84
N TYR A 199 -1.60 -20.73 -10.12
CA TYR A 199 -0.43 -20.56 -9.22
C TYR A 199 -0.63 -21.20 -7.83
N ASN A 200 -1.42 -22.29 -7.75
CA ASN A 200 -1.79 -22.94 -6.49
C ASN A 200 -2.42 -22.00 -5.46
N ALA A 201 -3.06 -20.93 -5.94
CA ALA A 201 -3.72 -19.97 -5.08
C ALA A 201 -4.82 -20.64 -4.25
N VAL A 202 -4.80 -20.37 -2.95
CA VAL A 202 -5.82 -20.76 -1.98
C VAL A 202 -6.07 -19.57 -1.06
N ILE A 203 -7.31 -19.08 -1.06
CA ILE A 203 -7.75 -18.02 -0.15
C ILE A 203 -8.91 -18.60 0.66
N VAL A 204 -8.81 -18.52 1.99
CA VAL A 204 -9.88 -18.93 2.90
C VAL A 204 -10.18 -17.79 3.85
N GLN A 205 -11.44 -17.37 3.89
CA GLN A 205 -11.88 -16.23 4.67
C GLN A 205 -13.13 -16.61 5.45
N GLY A 206 -13.25 -16.07 6.67
CA GLY A 206 -14.43 -16.34 7.49
C GLY A 206 -14.70 -15.24 8.49
N ALA A 207 -15.97 -15.01 8.76
CA ALA A 207 -16.46 -14.09 9.77
C ALA A 207 -17.59 -14.72 10.58
N VAL A 208 -17.58 -14.48 11.88
CA VAL A 208 -18.65 -14.89 12.78
C VAL A 208 -19.07 -13.71 13.64
N ASN A 209 -20.35 -13.59 13.88
CA ASN A 209 -20.93 -12.59 14.76
C ASN A 209 -21.79 -13.23 15.85
N PHE A 210 -21.60 -12.82 17.07
CA PHE A 210 -22.33 -13.30 18.24
C PHE A 210 -22.85 -12.14 19.07
N PRO A 211 -24.19 -11.92 19.17
CA PRO A 211 -24.75 -11.12 20.25
C PRO A 211 -24.44 -11.82 21.58
N LEU A 212 -23.73 -11.14 22.47
CA LEU A 212 -23.44 -11.61 23.83
C LEU A 212 -24.52 -11.16 24.81
N VAL A 213 -25.05 -9.97 24.59
CA VAL A 213 -26.22 -9.41 25.26
C VAL A 213 -27.08 -8.73 24.19
N ASP A 214 -28.30 -9.21 23.99
CA ASP A 214 -29.21 -8.72 22.95
C ASP A 214 -29.31 -7.20 22.97
N ASN A 215 -29.11 -6.58 21.81
CA ASN A 215 -29.16 -5.13 21.56
C ASN A 215 -28.13 -4.28 22.35
N HIS A 216 -27.20 -4.91 23.10
CA HIS A 216 -26.24 -4.16 23.91
C HIS A 216 -24.80 -4.55 23.71
N LEU A 217 -24.49 -5.83 23.51
CA LEU A 217 -23.10 -6.30 23.41
C LEU A 217 -22.99 -7.39 22.36
N ALA A 218 -22.09 -7.20 21.40
CA ALA A 218 -21.79 -8.21 20.39
C ALA A 218 -20.31 -8.34 20.11
N LEU A 219 -19.90 -9.54 19.72
CA LEU A 219 -18.55 -9.90 19.30
C LEU A 219 -18.57 -10.31 17.83
N ARG A 220 -17.65 -9.76 17.02
CA ARG A 220 -17.38 -10.21 15.66
C ARG A 220 -15.94 -10.65 15.54
N LEU A 221 -15.72 -11.84 14.98
CA LEU A 221 -14.40 -12.40 14.71
C LEU A 221 -14.25 -12.63 13.22
N VAL A 222 -13.11 -12.23 12.67
CA VAL A 222 -12.78 -12.33 11.24
C VAL A 222 -11.39 -12.92 11.10
N ALA A 223 -11.21 -13.80 10.13
CA ALA A 223 -9.92 -14.34 9.77
C ALA A 223 -9.84 -14.55 8.25
N SER A 224 -8.68 -14.27 7.68
CA SER A 224 -8.36 -14.50 6.28
C SER A 224 -6.97 -15.08 6.16
N GLN A 225 -6.82 -16.10 5.33
CA GLN A 225 -5.54 -16.68 4.94
C GLN A 225 -5.46 -16.72 3.42
N GLU A 226 -4.47 -16.07 2.87
CA GLU A 226 -4.12 -16.10 1.45
C GLU A 226 -2.80 -16.83 1.26
N ARG A 227 -2.77 -17.79 0.33
CA ARG A 227 -1.55 -18.46 -0.13
C ARG A 227 -1.56 -18.60 -1.62
N GLU A 228 -0.43 -18.28 -2.22
CA GLU A 228 -0.23 -18.39 -3.66
C GLU A 228 1.25 -18.61 -3.96
N ASP A 229 1.56 -19.50 -4.89
CA ASP A 229 2.88 -19.58 -5.48
C ASP A 229 3.11 -18.35 -6.39
N GLY A 230 4.34 -17.86 -6.43
CA GLY A 230 4.67 -16.78 -7.36
C GLY A 230 4.44 -17.16 -8.82
N TRP A 231 4.13 -16.19 -9.63
CA TRP A 231 3.99 -16.38 -11.08
C TRP A 231 5.29 -16.23 -11.85
N MET A 232 6.33 -15.59 -11.28
CA MET A 232 7.65 -15.49 -11.89
C MET A 232 8.47 -16.76 -11.58
N ARG A 233 9.45 -17.06 -12.43
CA ARG A 233 10.34 -18.20 -12.23
C ARG A 233 11.78 -17.73 -12.07
N ASN A 234 12.49 -18.32 -11.12
CA ASN A 234 13.92 -18.19 -10.90
C ASN A 234 14.69 -18.91 -12.02
N GLY A 235 14.68 -18.30 -13.20
CA GLY A 235 15.27 -18.88 -14.41
C GLY A 235 16.38 -18.04 -15.03
N ALA A 236 16.83 -16.96 -14.33
CA ALA A 236 17.97 -16.17 -14.76
C ALA A 236 19.23 -17.04 -14.93
N SER A 237 20.12 -16.62 -15.82
CA SER A 237 21.43 -17.25 -16.04
C SER A 237 22.50 -16.16 -16.11
N ASN A 238 23.58 -16.31 -15.37
CA ASN A 238 24.70 -15.37 -15.34
C ASN A 238 26.04 -16.07 -15.15
N VAL A 239 27.12 -15.38 -15.54
CA VAL A 239 28.48 -15.88 -15.43
C VAL A 239 29.23 -15.04 -14.40
N ILE A 240 29.75 -15.67 -13.36
CA ILE A 240 30.58 -15.02 -12.33
C ILE A 240 31.89 -15.79 -12.18
N GLY A 241 33.01 -15.10 -12.35
CA GLY A 241 34.32 -15.75 -12.26
C GLY A 241 34.55 -16.89 -13.26
N GLY A 242 33.90 -16.84 -14.44
CA GLY A 242 33.96 -17.87 -15.46
C GLY A 242 33.05 -19.09 -15.21
N VAL A 243 32.25 -19.07 -14.14
CA VAL A 243 31.29 -20.13 -13.81
C VAL A 243 29.89 -19.66 -14.18
N THR A 244 29.15 -20.44 -14.92
CA THR A 244 27.75 -20.18 -15.25
C THR A 244 26.86 -20.69 -14.13
N TYR A 245 26.05 -19.79 -13.59
CA TYR A 245 24.98 -20.07 -12.64
C TYR A 245 23.64 -19.93 -13.34
N THR A 246 22.76 -20.85 -13.09
CA THR A 246 21.38 -20.81 -13.63
C THR A 246 20.43 -21.02 -12.46
N GLY A 247 19.34 -20.26 -12.42
CA GLY A 247 18.27 -20.44 -11.45
C GLY A 247 17.66 -21.83 -11.54
N ASP A 248 17.05 -22.27 -10.47
CA ASP A 248 16.47 -23.61 -10.32
C ASP A 248 15.11 -23.79 -10.98
N GLY A 249 14.59 -22.72 -11.62
CA GLY A 249 13.26 -22.69 -12.25
C GLY A 249 12.09 -22.69 -11.26
N SER A 250 12.36 -22.59 -9.96
CA SER A 250 11.32 -22.48 -8.93
C SER A 250 10.48 -21.21 -9.11
N ARG A 251 9.26 -21.21 -8.57
CA ARG A 251 8.44 -20.00 -8.52
C ARG A 251 8.93 -19.07 -7.44
N VAL A 252 8.84 -17.77 -7.69
CA VAL A 252 9.26 -16.69 -6.78
C VAL A 252 8.20 -15.59 -6.72
N GLY A 253 8.15 -14.89 -5.59
CA GLY A 253 7.18 -13.82 -5.37
C GLY A 253 5.80 -14.32 -4.94
N GLY A 254 5.73 -15.52 -4.37
CA GLY A 254 4.48 -16.06 -3.83
C GLY A 254 3.99 -15.32 -2.60
N THR A 255 2.70 -15.35 -2.36
CA THR A 255 2.01 -14.71 -1.23
C THR A 255 1.72 -15.73 -0.13
N ASP A 256 1.92 -15.37 1.14
CA ASP A 256 1.47 -16.08 2.33
C ASP A 256 1.13 -15.05 3.40
N VAL A 257 -0.14 -14.63 3.45
CA VAL A 257 -0.62 -13.55 4.32
C VAL A 257 -1.80 -14.02 5.15
N PHE A 258 -1.68 -13.86 6.45
CA PHE A 258 -2.78 -14.04 7.39
C PHE A 258 -3.21 -12.69 7.95
N THR A 259 -4.52 -12.43 7.95
CA THR A 259 -5.13 -11.30 8.66
C THR A 259 -6.19 -11.79 9.63
N GLY A 260 -6.26 -11.15 10.79
CA GLY A 260 -7.27 -11.43 11.80
C GLY A 260 -7.83 -10.15 12.40
N ARG A 261 -9.13 -10.15 12.71
CA ARG A 261 -9.78 -9.04 13.39
C ARG A 261 -10.78 -9.54 14.41
N ALA A 262 -10.77 -8.92 15.59
CA ALA A 262 -11.78 -9.14 16.63
C ALA A 262 -12.37 -7.80 17.03
N LYS A 263 -13.70 -7.65 16.94
CA LYS A 263 -14.43 -6.46 17.33
C LYS A 263 -15.41 -6.76 18.43
N LEU A 264 -15.41 -5.95 19.47
CA LEU A 264 -16.40 -5.95 20.55
C LEU A 264 -17.15 -4.62 20.51
N LEU A 265 -18.43 -4.67 20.21
CA LEU A 265 -19.32 -3.52 20.22
C LEU A 265 -20.19 -3.55 21.46
N TRP A 266 -20.19 -2.46 22.21
CA TRP A 266 -20.97 -2.27 23.41
C TRP A 266 -21.80 -0.98 23.33
N GLU A 267 -23.12 -1.13 23.38
CA GLU A 267 -24.09 -0.03 23.40
C GLU A 267 -24.93 -0.15 24.68
N PRO A 268 -24.42 0.36 25.83
CA PRO A 268 -25.14 0.27 27.12
C PRO A 268 -26.39 1.13 27.16
N THR A 269 -26.46 2.15 26.35
CA THR A 269 -27.56 3.09 26.21
C THR A 269 -27.67 3.56 24.77
N ASP A 270 -28.80 4.08 24.36
CA ASP A 270 -29.07 4.56 22.99
C ASP A 270 -28.12 5.68 22.54
N ASN A 271 -27.44 6.34 23.45
CA ASN A 271 -26.58 7.47 23.15
C ASN A 271 -25.07 7.20 23.38
N LEU A 272 -24.67 6.03 23.84
CA LEU A 272 -23.28 5.66 24.04
C LEU A 272 -22.96 4.38 23.28
N ARG A 273 -22.02 4.50 22.33
CA ARG A 273 -21.46 3.40 21.56
C ARG A 273 -19.96 3.29 21.81
N VAL A 274 -19.50 2.12 22.17
CA VAL A 274 -18.07 1.82 22.39
C VAL A 274 -17.69 0.62 21.57
N GLN A 275 -16.71 0.76 20.70
CA GLN A 275 -16.20 -0.33 19.87
C GLN A 275 -14.72 -0.52 20.13
N PHE A 276 -14.35 -1.69 20.61
CA PHE A 276 -12.97 -2.14 20.70
C PHE A 276 -12.65 -3.03 19.50
N THR A 277 -11.51 -2.81 18.86
CA THR A 277 -11.01 -3.60 17.75
C THR A 277 -9.58 -4.05 18.02
N TYR A 278 -9.30 -5.33 17.81
CA TYR A 278 -7.95 -5.89 17.70
C TYR A 278 -7.72 -6.35 16.28
N GLU A 279 -6.56 -6.03 15.71
CA GLU A 279 -6.15 -6.44 14.37
C GLU A 279 -4.78 -7.11 14.41
N ALA A 280 -4.61 -8.14 13.59
CA ALA A 280 -3.35 -8.83 13.38
C ALA A 280 -3.07 -9.01 11.89
N LEU A 281 -1.82 -8.75 11.47
CA LEU A 281 -1.30 -9.05 10.16
C LEU A 281 -0.03 -9.90 10.33
N ARG A 282 0.05 -11.00 9.57
CA ARG A 282 1.24 -11.87 9.49
C ARG A 282 1.53 -12.14 8.04
N ASP A 283 2.58 -11.55 7.50
CA ASP A 283 3.03 -11.77 6.12
C ASP A 283 4.30 -12.62 6.14
N ARG A 284 4.27 -13.71 5.38
CA ARG A 284 5.37 -14.66 5.19
C ARG A 284 5.60 -14.91 3.70
N SER A 285 5.31 -13.91 2.89
CA SER A 285 5.42 -13.98 1.43
C SER A 285 6.86 -14.20 1.00
N GLN A 286 7.02 -14.82 -0.15
CA GLN A 286 8.32 -15.00 -0.77
C GLN A 286 8.89 -13.65 -1.22
N THR A 287 10.21 -13.56 -1.31
CA THR A 287 10.88 -12.43 -1.96
C THR A 287 10.44 -12.35 -3.42
N PRO A 288 10.05 -11.17 -3.90
CA PRO A 288 9.73 -11.00 -5.31
C PRO A 288 10.97 -11.27 -6.16
N GLY A 289 10.78 -11.98 -7.26
CA GLY A 289 11.84 -12.20 -8.23
C GLY A 289 12.15 -10.91 -8.96
N ALA A 290 13.39 -10.45 -8.87
CA ALA A 290 13.86 -9.29 -9.61
C ALA A 290 14.30 -9.69 -11.01
N LEU A 291 14.10 -8.78 -11.94
CA LEU A 291 14.45 -8.92 -13.33
C LEU A 291 15.32 -7.75 -13.74
N ASN A 292 16.52 -8.03 -14.26
CA ASN A 292 17.34 -6.97 -14.82
C ASN A 292 16.74 -6.49 -16.15
N ALA A 293 16.22 -5.28 -16.15
CA ALA A 293 15.62 -4.63 -17.31
C ALA A 293 16.54 -3.56 -17.92
N THR A 294 17.83 -3.60 -17.62
CA THR A 294 18.84 -2.67 -18.12
C THR A 294 18.86 -2.69 -19.66
N PRO A 295 18.75 -1.55 -20.34
CA PRO A 295 18.88 -1.50 -21.78
C PRO A 295 20.23 -2.06 -22.25
N SER A 296 20.23 -2.88 -23.30
CA SER A 296 21.45 -3.43 -23.90
C SER A 296 22.14 -2.45 -24.82
N ASP A 297 21.47 -1.36 -25.17
CA ASP A 297 21.92 -0.46 -26.20
C ASP A 297 23.05 0.45 -25.71
N LEU A 298 23.95 0.77 -26.63
CA LEU A 298 24.96 1.79 -26.39
C LEU A 298 24.32 3.17 -26.41
N ASP A 299 24.75 4.04 -25.54
CA ASP A 299 24.40 5.45 -25.65
C ASP A 299 24.87 6.01 -27.01
N PRO A 300 23.96 6.52 -27.86
CA PRO A 300 24.33 7.07 -29.16
C PRO A 300 25.31 8.25 -29.08
N ALA A 301 25.32 8.96 -27.95
CA ALA A 301 26.17 10.13 -27.78
C ALA A 301 27.59 9.79 -27.32
N THR A 302 27.77 8.77 -26.52
CA THR A 302 29.06 8.40 -25.93
C THR A 302 29.65 7.11 -26.49
N GLY A 303 28.82 6.25 -27.10
CA GLY A 303 29.22 4.93 -27.58
C GLY A 303 29.53 3.93 -26.48
N PHE A 304 29.29 4.30 -25.21
CA PHE A 304 29.46 3.40 -24.07
C PHE A 304 28.14 2.69 -23.76
N PRO A 305 28.21 1.47 -23.18
CA PRO A 305 27.00 0.83 -22.67
C PRO A 305 26.34 1.74 -21.63
N TYR A 306 25.03 1.86 -21.70
CA TYR A 306 24.24 2.60 -20.68
C TYR A 306 24.54 2.11 -19.27
N PHE A 307 25.02 0.86 -19.16
CA PHE A 307 25.29 0.26 -17.86
C PHE A 307 26.48 -0.69 -17.90
N VAL A 308 27.15 -0.82 -16.78
CA VAL A 308 28.35 -1.63 -16.59
C VAL A 308 28.06 -3.15 -16.63
N PHE A 309 26.80 -3.54 -16.45
CA PHE A 309 26.37 -4.93 -16.30
C PHE A 309 26.78 -5.89 -17.41
N PRO A 310 26.55 -5.59 -18.71
CA PRO A 310 26.96 -6.51 -19.78
C PRO A 310 28.45 -6.78 -19.82
N ASN A 311 29.27 -5.81 -19.45
CA ASN A 311 30.71 -5.93 -19.42
C ASN A 311 31.24 -6.83 -18.28
N LEU A 312 30.42 -7.10 -17.26
CA LEU A 312 30.74 -7.98 -16.15
C LEU A 312 30.22 -9.41 -16.35
N GLY A 313 29.61 -9.72 -17.49
CA GLY A 313 28.98 -11.03 -17.75
C GLY A 313 27.70 -11.25 -16.92
N LEU A 314 27.14 -10.19 -16.38
CA LEU A 314 25.88 -10.24 -15.63
C LEU A 314 24.69 -10.18 -16.59
N PRO A 315 23.48 -10.66 -16.18
CA PRO A 315 22.30 -10.64 -17.02
C PRO A 315 22.01 -9.20 -17.47
N GLY A 316 22.22 -8.94 -18.76
CA GLY A 316 21.81 -7.68 -19.38
C GLY A 316 20.36 -7.73 -19.80
N HIS A 317 20.05 -6.97 -20.85
CA HIS A 317 18.71 -6.88 -21.42
C HIS A 317 18.09 -8.26 -21.65
N LEU A 318 16.81 -8.37 -21.24
CA LEU A 318 16.04 -9.59 -21.40
C LEU A 318 15.69 -9.90 -22.83
N THR A 319 15.93 -11.12 -23.22
CA THR A 319 15.43 -11.68 -24.47
C THR A 319 14.42 -12.79 -24.15
N GLY A 320 13.15 -12.59 -24.52
CA GLY A 320 12.11 -13.60 -24.31
C GLY A 320 11.08 -13.24 -23.25
N ASP A 321 10.44 -14.25 -22.64
CA ASP A 321 9.39 -14.03 -21.64
C ASP A 321 10.00 -13.60 -20.28
N PRO A 322 9.73 -12.35 -19.83
CA PRO A 322 10.28 -11.83 -18.59
C PRO A 322 9.85 -12.65 -17.36
N LEU A 323 8.70 -13.29 -17.38
CA LEU A 323 8.19 -14.06 -16.26
C LEU A 323 9.01 -15.34 -15.97
N THR A 324 9.87 -15.76 -16.91
CA THR A 324 10.72 -16.95 -16.78
C THR A 324 12.18 -16.62 -16.45
N GLN A 325 12.54 -15.36 -16.31
CA GLN A 325 13.93 -14.90 -16.22
C GLN A 325 14.23 -14.07 -14.95
N ALA A 326 13.36 -14.13 -13.96
CA ALA A 326 13.65 -13.56 -12.66
C ALA A 326 14.83 -14.28 -12.01
N GLY A 327 15.57 -13.57 -11.14
CA GLY A 327 16.67 -14.14 -10.40
C GLY A 327 16.56 -13.84 -8.91
N VAL A 328 16.96 -14.83 -8.11
CA VAL A 328 17.14 -14.69 -6.66
C VAL A 328 18.43 -15.38 -6.31
N THR A 329 19.30 -14.68 -5.59
CA THR A 329 20.58 -15.25 -5.11
C THR A 329 20.35 -16.38 -4.12
N ASN A 330 21.18 -17.41 -4.16
CA ASN A 330 21.16 -18.50 -3.19
C ASN A 330 22.24 -18.26 -2.13
N ARG A 331 21.85 -17.68 -1.02
CA ARG A 331 22.72 -17.40 0.13
C ARG A 331 22.16 -17.99 1.42
N GLN A 332 21.59 -19.19 1.32
CA GLN A 332 21.03 -19.89 2.48
C GLN A 332 22.04 -19.97 3.62
N GLY A 333 21.61 -19.54 4.80
CA GLY A 333 22.43 -19.53 5.99
C GLY A 333 23.24 -18.24 6.20
N PHE A 334 23.16 -17.26 5.31
CA PHE A 334 23.76 -15.94 5.47
C PHE A 334 22.79 -14.95 6.10
N LEU A 335 23.29 -13.82 6.60
CA LEU A 335 22.53 -12.74 7.21
C LEU A 335 21.49 -12.18 6.24
N ILE A 336 21.92 -11.92 5.02
CA ILE A 336 21.09 -11.47 3.93
C ILE A 336 20.86 -12.67 3.01
N ASP A 337 19.68 -13.23 3.09
CA ASP A 337 19.25 -14.37 2.31
C ASP A 337 17.93 -14.02 1.63
N ALA A 338 18.01 -13.64 0.35
CA ALA A 338 16.85 -13.26 -0.44
C ALA A 338 15.82 -14.40 -0.57
N GLN A 339 16.22 -15.66 -0.45
CA GLN A 339 15.30 -16.79 -0.53
C GLN A 339 14.48 -17.00 0.74
N ARG A 340 14.84 -16.35 1.84
CA ARG A 340 14.11 -16.48 3.11
C ARG A 340 12.66 -16.00 3.02
N GLY A 341 12.39 -15.02 2.17
CA GLY A 341 11.09 -14.38 2.06
C GLY A 341 10.90 -13.23 3.05
N HIS A 342 9.76 -12.58 2.93
CA HIS A 342 9.36 -11.47 3.76
C HIS A 342 8.85 -11.93 5.13
N ARG A 343 8.97 -11.04 6.10
CA ARG A 343 8.31 -11.17 7.39
C ARG A 343 7.76 -9.81 7.79
N VAL A 344 6.44 -9.72 7.96
CA VAL A 344 5.79 -8.57 8.57
C VAL A 344 4.85 -9.09 9.65
N ASP A 345 5.08 -8.65 10.87
CA ASP A 345 4.21 -8.90 12.00
C ASP A 345 3.66 -7.56 12.47
N ALA A 346 2.35 -7.37 12.41
CA ALA A 346 1.71 -6.17 12.92
C ALA A 346 0.50 -6.54 13.78
N ASP A 347 0.38 -5.84 14.91
CA ASP A 347 -0.73 -5.94 15.85
C ASP A 347 -1.25 -4.53 16.17
N GLY A 348 -2.56 -4.34 16.14
CA GLY A 348 -3.22 -3.07 16.39
C GLY A 348 -4.38 -3.21 17.38
N PHE A 349 -4.57 -2.18 18.20
CA PHE A 349 -5.71 -2.04 19.10
C PHE A 349 -6.34 -0.68 18.92
N HIS A 350 -7.64 -0.65 18.67
CA HIS A 350 -8.40 0.58 18.49
C HIS A 350 -9.58 0.61 19.44
N LEU A 351 -9.86 1.77 19.99
CA LEU A 351 -11.07 2.03 20.80
C LEU A 351 -11.77 3.27 20.24
N ASN A 352 -12.95 3.07 19.70
CA ASN A 352 -13.82 4.14 19.19
C ASN A 352 -14.99 4.30 20.16
N THR A 353 -15.19 5.52 20.65
CA THR A 353 -16.28 5.85 21.56
C THR A 353 -17.09 7.01 20.99
N ASP A 354 -18.38 6.80 20.75
CA ASP A 354 -19.33 7.81 20.32
C ASP A 354 -20.33 8.09 21.43
N LEU A 355 -20.43 9.37 21.82
CA LEU A 355 -21.43 9.85 22.75
C LEU A 355 -22.33 10.88 22.03
N THR A 356 -23.58 10.51 21.78
CA THR A 356 -24.56 11.35 21.09
C THR A 356 -25.47 12.05 22.08
N PHE A 357 -25.64 13.34 21.92
CA PHE A 357 -26.56 14.18 22.70
C PHE A 357 -27.23 15.21 21.79
N GLY A 358 -28.22 15.95 22.31
CA GLY A 358 -29.07 16.83 21.49
C GLY A 358 -28.33 17.87 20.63
N ALA A 359 -27.10 18.27 21.01
CA ALA A 359 -26.27 19.20 20.26
C ALA A 359 -25.43 18.54 19.16
N GLY A 360 -25.18 17.24 19.25
CA GLY A 360 -24.31 16.51 18.30
C GLY A 360 -23.69 15.25 18.88
N THR A 361 -22.63 14.75 18.23
CA THR A 361 -21.90 13.54 18.62
C THR A 361 -20.45 13.90 18.95
N LEU A 362 -20.01 13.48 20.13
CA LEU A 362 -18.61 13.49 20.54
C LEU A 362 -18.04 12.10 20.23
N THR A 363 -17.03 12.07 19.37
CA THR A 363 -16.28 10.86 19.04
C THR A 363 -14.89 10.94 19.65
N TRP A 364 -14.44 9.86 20.29
CA TRP A 364 -13.09 9.70 20.79
C TRP A 364 -12.48 8.42 20.25
N VAL A 365 -11.41 8.56 19.49
CA VAL A 365 -10.65 7.45 18.87
C VAL A 365 -9.31 7.36 19.55
N GLN A 366 -8.97 6.17 20.01
CA GLN A 366 -7.67 5.84 20.56
C GLN A 366 -7.13 4.60 19.85
N GLY A 367 -5.83 4.57 19.58
CA GLY A 367 -5.25 3.40 18.95
C GLY A 367 -3.77 3.25 19.22
N TYR A 368 -3.34 2.01 19.24
CA TYR A 368 -1.94 1.61 19.27
C TYR A 368 -1.67 0.55 18.22
N ARG A 369 -0.58 0.69 17.51
CA ARG A 369 -0.11 -0.31 16.55
C ARG A 369 1.38 -0.55 16.69
N SER A 370 1.78 -1.80 16.66
CA SER A 370 3.18 -2.23 16.61
C SER A 370 3.39 -3.04 15.33
N GLN A 371 4.48 -2.77 14.63
CA GLN A 371 4.89 -3.52 13.45
C GLN A 371 6.38 -3.86 13.53
N ASP A 372 6.71 -5.08 13.18
CA ASP A 372 8.08 -5.59 13.01
C ASP A 372 8.17 -6.19 11.61
N SER A 373 9.10 -5.70 10.79
CA SER A 373 9.25 -6.17 9.43
C SER A 373 10.70 -6.50 9.06
N SER A 374 10.85 -7.46 8.14
CA SER A 374 12.10 -7.82 7.50
C SER A 374 11.83 -8.17 6.05
N LEU A 375 12.46 -7.43 5.13
CA LEU A 375 12.19 -7.47 3.69
C LEU A 375 13.48 -7.73 2.93
N PRO A 376 13.99 -8.98 2.91
CA PRO A 376 15.13 -9.33 2.08
C PRO A 376 14.78 -9.22 0.60
N SER A 377 15.69 -8.73 -0.20
CA SER A 377 15.51 -8.52 -1.63
C SER A 377 16.79 -8.66 -2.42
N ASN A 378 16.67 -9.17 -3.63
CA ASN A 378 17.68 -9.13 -4.66
C ASN A 378 17.35 -7.98 -5.61
N TYR A 379 18.30 -7.07 -5.80
CA TYR A 379 18.11 -5.89 -6.64
C TYR A 379 18.64 -6.04 -8.06
N THR A 380 19.17 -7.19 -8.43
CA THR A 380 19.89 -7.37 -9.69
C THR A 380 19.33 -8.47 -10.57
N GLY A 381 18.52 -9.38 -10.03
CA GLY A 381 18.11 -10.59 -10.74
C GLY A 381 19.24 -11.60 -10.95
N VAL A 382 20.37 -11.47 -10.27
CA VAL A 382 21.49 -12.41 -10.34
C VAL A 382 21.18 -13.67 -9.55
N VAL A 383 21.59 -14.82 -10.07
CA VAL A 383 21.49 -16.11 -9.40
C VAL A 383 22.88 -16.64 -9.02
N GLY A 384 22.94 -17.52 -8.05
CA GLY A 384 24.21 -18.14 -7.58
C GLY A 384 24.56 -17.72 -6.14
N PRO A 385 25.73 -18.12 -5.65
CA PRO A 385 26.15 -17.95 -4.27
C PRO A 385 26.74 -16.55 -3.97
N LEU A 386 26.97 -15.74 -5.01
CA LEU A 386 27.52 -14.39 -4.87
C LEU A 386 26.42 -13.37 -5.11
N SER A 387 26.29 -12.43 -4.20
CA SER A 387 25.42 -11.29 -4.35
C SER A 387 26.14 -10.16 -5.06
N VAL A 388 25.54 -9.60 -6.10
CA VAL A 388 26.01 -8.34 -6.69
C VAL A 388 25.47 -7.16 -5.91
N PHE A 389 24.18 -7.19 -5.59
CA PHE A 389 23.52 -6.25 -4.70
C PHE A 389 22.27 -6.89 -4.14
N ASP A 390 22.33 -7.28 -2.89
CA ASP A 390 21.19 -7.75 -2.10
C ASP A 390 21.08 -6.88 -0.86
N ALA A 391 19.85 -6.70 -0.39
CA ALA A 391 19.62 -5.98 0.85
C ALA A 391 18.53 -6.65 1.69
N ASN A 392 18.58 -6.40 2.99
CA ASN A 392 17.47 -6.64 3.89
C ASN A 392 17.11 -5.33 4.58
N ARG A 393 15.89 -4.88 4.39
CA ARG A 393 15.30 -3.74 5.10
C ARG A 393 14.47 -4.27 6.26
N SER A 394 14.70 -3.72 7.45
CA SER A 394 13.97 -4.11 8.66
C SER A 394 13.51 -2.86 9.39
N ASP A 395 12.26 -2.83 9.80
CA ASP A 395 11.73 -1.75 10.61
C ASP A 395 10.95 -2.28 11.83
N LEU A 396 11.09 -1.58 12.92
CA LEU A 396 10.24 -1.70 14.10
C LEU A 396 9.56 -0.36 14.30
N ARG A 397 8.23 -0.36 14.18
CA ARG A 397 7.42 0.84 14.32
C ARG A 397 6.38 0.66 15.41
N LYS A 398 6.24 1.68 16.28
CA LYS A 398 5.23 1.74 17.32
C LYS A 398 4.53 3.06 17.23
N THR A 399 3.23 3.01 16.94
CA THR A 399 2.40 4.19 16.75
C THR A 399 1.32 4.22 17.82
N TRP A 400 1.19 5.34 18.47
CA TRP A 400 0.05 5.69 19.34
C TRP A 400 -0.69 6.87 18.72
N GLN A 401 -2.02 6.80 18.66
CA GLN A 401 -2.87 7.83 18.09
C GLN A 401 -4.07 8.12 19.00
N GLU A 402 -4.41 9.38 19.13
CA GLU A 402 -5.64 9.86 19.77
C GLU A 402 -6.29 10.95 18.92
N GLU A 403 -7.60 10.87 18.77
CA GLU A 403 -8.41 11.92 18.16
C GLU A 403 -9.69 12.10 18.99
N ILE A 404 -9.98 13.33 19.37
CA ILE A 404 -11.25 13.72 19.93
C ILE A 404 -11.92 14.73 19.01
N ARG A 405 -13.16 14.48 18.60
CA ARG A 405 -13.91 15.36 17.71
C ARG A 405 -15.36 15.49 18.14
N PHE A 406 -15.90 16.66 17.92
CA PHE A 406 -17.32 16.94 18.11
C PHE A 406 -17.95 17.37 16.79
N ALA A 407 -18.97 16.65 16.34
CA ALA A 407 -19.78 16.97 15.17
C ALA A 407 -21.16 17.46 15.64
N SER A 408 -21.52 18.72 15.33
CA SER A 408 -22.85 19.25 15.63
C SER A 408 -23.92 18.52 14.83
N ASN A 409 -25.17 18.48 15.35
CA ASN A 409 -26.28 17.94 14.56
C ASN A 409 -26.58 18.81 13.33
N THR A 410 -27.21 18.23 12.29
CA THR A 410 -27.42 18.86 10.98
C THR A 410 -28.71 19.68 10.86
N LEU A 411 -29.41 19.96 11.95
CA LEU A 411 -30.75 20.55 11.94
C LEU A 411 -30.79 22.08 11.75
N GLY A 412 -29.62 22.77 11.77
CA GLY A 412 -29.54 24.21 11.67
C GLY A 412 -28.91 24.70 10.37
N ARG A 413 -28.95 26.05 10.18
CA ARG A 413 -28.18 26.71 9.12
C ARG A 413 -26.67 26.66 9.33
N PHE A 414 -26.24 26.46 10.56
CA PHE A 414 -24.85 26.43 10.97
C PHE A 414 -24.51 25.06 11.57
N ASN A 415 -23.63 24.34 10.91
CA ASN A 415 -23.13 23.05 11.36
C ASN A 415 -21.61 23.09 11.41
N TYR A 416 -21.00 22.37 12.33
CA TYR A 416 -19.54 22.35 12.46
C TYR A 416 -19.01 21.02 12.98
N VAL A 417 -17.79 20.73 12.64
CA VAL A 417 -16.94 19.72 13.26
C VAL A 417 -15.73 20.43 13.84
N VAL A 418 -15.38 20.11 15.07
CA VAL A 418 -14.13 20.57 15.71
C VAL A 418 -13.44 19.39 16.34
N GLY A 419 -12.11 19.38 16.35
CA GLY A 419 -11.38 18.27 16.93
C GLY A 419 -9.93 18.61 17.25
N ALA A 420 -9.34 17.71 18.00
CA ALA A 420 -7.91 17.68 18.30
C ALA A 420 -7.36 16.28 18.02
N PHE A 421 -6.14 16.23 17.55
CA PHE A 421 -5.44 15.01 17.16
C PHE A 421 -4.06 14.99 17.78
N TYR A 422 -3.62 13.82 18.22
CA TYR A 422 -2.26 13.57 18.66
C TYR A 422 -1.79 12.21 18.13
N GLN A 423 -0.52 12.16 17.69
CA GLN A 423 0.15 10.93 17.30
C GLN A 423 1.58 10.94 17.82
N HIS A 424 2.01 9.81 18.35
CA HIS A 424 3.40 9.51 18.67
C HIS A 424 3.84 8.28 17.90
N ASP A 425 4.99 8.37 17.23
CA ASP A 425 5.52 7.30 16.38
C ASP A 425 7.01 7.10 16.69
N ASP A 426 7.40 5.91 17.18
CA ASP A 426 8.80 5.49 17.35
C ASP A 426 9.12 4.51 16.21
N THR A 427 9.89 4.97 15.24
CA THR A 427 10.30 4.17 14.09
C THR A 427 11.79 3.95 14.10
N ARG A 428 12.20 2.69 14.16
CA ARG A 428 13.58 2.25 14.01
C ARG A 428 13.69 1.52 12.70
N PHE A 429 14.72 1.86 11.96
CA PHE A 429 14.96 1.31 10.63
C PHE A 429 16.42 0.89 10.47
N CYS A 430 16.61 -0.32 9.96
CA CYS A 430 17.94 -0.81 9.56
C CYS A 430 17.88 -1.28 8.11
N VAL A 431 18.94 -1.01 7.38
CA VAL A 431 19.20 -1.69 6.12
C VAL A 431 20.58 -2.36 6.18
N ALA A 432 20.61 -3.63 5.80
CA ALA A 432 21.84 -4.37 5.58
C ALA A 432 21.97 -4.59 4.08
N GLN A 433 23.14 -4.26 3.49
CA GLN A 433 23.37 -4.31 2.04
C GLN A 433 24.66 -5.09 1.74
N ILE A 434 24.58 -6.00 0.77
CA ILE A 434 25.76 -6.62 0.17
C ILE A 434 26.04 -5.88 -1.13
N LEU A 435 27.20 -5.25 -1.20
CA LEU A 435 27.68 -4.55 -2.39
C LEU A 435 28.79 -5.37 -3.08
N GLY A 436 28.48 -6.61 -3.42
CA GLY A 436 29.42 -7.53 -4.06
C GLY A 436 29.88 -7.08 -5.45
N ILE A 437 29.22 -6.07 -6.02
CA ILE A 437 29.71 -5.39 -7.22
C ILE A 437 31.12 -4.82 -7.02
N TYR A 438 31.47 -4.38 -5.82
CA TYR A 438 32.80 -3.89 -5.52
C TYR A 438 33.87 -4.99 -5.58
N ASP A 439 33.51 -6.24 -5.22
CA ASP A 439 34.40 -7.38 -5.38
C ASP A 439 34.68 -7.64 -6.87
N LEU A 440 33.66 -7.47 -7.73
CA LEU A 440 33.82 -7.62 -9.19
C LEU A 440 34.73 -6.53 -9.79
N PHE A 441 34.75 -5.34 -9.23
CA PHE A 441 35.62 -4.24 -9.62
C PHE A 441 37.00 -4.30 -8.96
N GLY A 442 37.25 -5.30 -8.10
CA GLY A 442 38.51 -5.41 -7.36
C GLY A 442 38.72 -4.27 -6.35
N VAL A 443 37.66 -3.66 -5.87
CA VAL A 443 37.73 -2.61 -4.85
C VAL A 443 38.16 -3.25 -3.53
N PRO A 444 39.25 -2.77 -2.91
CA PRO A 444 39.67 -3.28 -1.61
C PRO A 444 38.61 -3.06 -0.54
N THR A 445 38.36 -4.08 0.26
CA THR A 445 37.50 -3.93 1.44
C THR A 445 38.13 -3.02 2.49
N PRO A 446 37.33 -2.28 3.28
CA PRO A 446 37.84 -1.43 4.34
C PRO A 446 38.71 -2.18 5.36
N PRO A 447 39.73 -1.53 5.99
CA PRO A 447 40.52 -2.13 7.04
C PRO A 447 39.64 -2.67 8.18
N GLY A 448 39.97 -3.84 8.70
CA GLY A 448 39.25 -4.49 9.79
C GLY A 448 38.05 -5.37 9.36
N THR A 449 37.76 -5.44 8.06
CA THR A 449 36.78 -6.39 7.52
C THR A 449 37.37 -7.81 7.46
N SER A 450 36.51 -8.82 7.49
CA SER A 450 36.93 -10.21 7.38
C SER A 450 37.31 -10.59 5.94
N PRO A 451 38.08 -11.66 5.75
CA PRO A 451 38.36 -12.19 4.42
C PRO A 451 37.08 -12.55 3.66
N GLY A 452 37.10 -12.38 2.35
CA GLY A 452 35.98 -12.77 1.47
C GLY A 452 35.23 -11.61 0.84
N GLY A 453 35.81 -10.41 0.89
CA GLY A 453 35.28 -9.26 0.16
C GLY A 453 33.98 -8.69 0.72
N TYR A 454 33.36 -7.83 -0.06
CA TYR A 454 32.07 -7.22 0.27
C TYR A 454 30.91 -8.24 0.36
N ASN A 455 31.04 -9.38 -0.33
CA ASN A 455 30.09 -10.48 -0.21
C ASN A 455 29.98 -11.07 1.20
N ASN A 456 31.06 -11.04 1.96
CA ASN A 456 31.09 -11.53 3.35
C ASN A 456 31.04 -10.42 4.39
N ASN A 457 31.05 -9.18 3.98
CA ASN A 457 31.00 -8.01 4.84
C ASN A 457 29.88 -7.06 4.38
N PRO A 458 28.62 -7.38 4.64
CA PRO A 458 27.53 -6.48 4.35
C PRO A 458 27.68 -5.16 5.09
N GLN A 459 27.27 -4.11 4.45
CA GLN A 459 27.14 -2.80 5.05
C GLN A 459 25.82 -2.73 5.80
N VAL A 460 25.84 -2.27 7.04
CA VAL A 460 24.62 -2.11 7.84
C VAL A 460 24.55 -0.68 8.35
N LEU A 461 23.42 -0.04 8.14
CA LEU A 461 23.08 1.24 8.72
C LEU A 461 21.75 1.16 9.44
N CYS A 462 21.66 1.80 10.57
CA CYS A 462 20.45 1.85 11.40
C CYS A 462 20.20 3.26 11.90
N ASN A 463 18.96 3.67 11.79
CA ASN A 463 18.51 4.98 12.22
C ASN A 463 17.25 4.85 13.06
N GLN A 464 16.92 5.88 13.82
CA GLN A 464 15.69 5.99 14.58
C GLN A 464 15.09 7.38 14.37
N GLN A 465 13.78 7.44 14.21
CA GLN A 465 13.03 8.67 14.23
C GLN A 465 11.90 8.54 15.23
N ILE A 466 11.82 9.46 16.16
CA ILE A 466 10.68 9.63 17.05
C ILE A 466 9.91 10.84 16.55
N GLU A 467 8.63 10.68 16.33
CA GLU A 467 7.77 11.72 15.82
C GLU A 467 6.62 11.99 16.79
N GLU A 468 6.37 13.28 17.06
CA GLU A 468 5.21 13.75 17.78
C GLU A 468 4.44 14.75 16.90
N SER A 469 3.19 14.42 16.61
CA SER A 469 2.31 15.26 15.79
C SER A 469 1.07 15.64 16.60
N ALA A 470 0.82 16.93 16.75
CA ALA A 470 -0.36 17.46 17.44
C ALA A 470 -1.09 18.48 16.55
N ALA A 471 -2.41 18.39 16.52
CA ALA A 471 -3.21 19.32 15.72
C ALA A 471 -4.53 19.67 16.39
N ALA A 472 -4.99 20.91 16.09
CA ALA A 472 -6.36 21.33 16.31
C ALA A 472 -6.99 21.71 14.98
N TYR A 473 -8.25 21.36 14.78
CA TYR A 473 -8.95 21.61 13.53
C TYR A 473 -10.43 21.92 13.74
N GLY A 474 -11.01 22.55 12.73
CA GLY A 474 -12.44 22.77 12.69
C GLY A 474 -12.89 23.03 11.26
N GLU A 475 -14.13 22.62 10.99
CA GLU A 475 -14.80 22.90 9.74
C GLU A 475 -16.23 23.31 10.03
N MET A 476 -16.70 24.35 9.37
CA MET A 476 -18.06 24.85 9.50
C MET A 476 -18.77 24.88 8.15
N ASN A 477 -20.04 24.54 8.17
CA ASN A 477 -20.95 24.62 7.05
C ASN A 477 -22.04 25.67 7.36
N PHE A 478 -22.17 26.67 6.51
CA PHE A 478 -23.18 27.71 6.61
C PHE A 478 -24.12 27.68 5.40
N LYS A 479 -25.39 27.38 5.64
CA LYS A 479 -26.44 27.39 4.63
C LYS A 479 -26.93 28.81 4.42
N PHE A 480 -26.54 29.48 3.32
CA PHE A 480 -27.12 30.75 2.91
C PHE A 480 -28.59 30.63 2.56
N THR A 481 -28.91 29.55 1.82
CA THR A 481 -30.24 29.09 1.46
C THR A 481 -30.31 27.59 1.68
N GLU A 482 -31.49 26.98 1.52
CA GLU A 482 -31.62 25.52 1.56
C GLU A 482 -30.81 24.85 0.43
N ALA A 483 -30.55 25.57 -0.67
CA ALA A 483 -29.83 25.07 -1.82
C ALA A 483 -28.33 25.45 -1.83
N THR A 484 -27.91 26.49 -1.09
CA THR A 484 -26.54 27.00 -1.17
C THR A 484 -25.85 26.91 0.17
N THR A 485 -24.74 26.20 0.20
CA THR A 485 -23.90 26.02 1.40
C THR A 485 -22.48 26.54 1.15
N PHE A 486 -21.94 27.24 2.11
CA PHE A 486 -20.53 27.61 2.19
C PHE A 486 -19.86 26.80 3.30
N THR A 487 -18.77 26.15 2.97
CA THR A 487 -17.94 25.38 3.89
C THR A 487 -16.59 26.08 4.07
N LEU A 488 -16.17 26.22 5.30
CA LEU A 488 -14.82 26.74 5.63
C LEU A 488 -14.21 25.84 6.70
N GLY A 489 -13.04 25.32 6.40
CA GLY A 489 -12.30 24.47 7.32
C GLY A 489 -10.86 24.94 7.47
N ALA A 490 -10.30 24.74 8.66
CA ALA A 490 -8.91 25.03 8.98
C ALA A 490 -8.36 24.04 9.99
N ARG A 491 -7.08 23.73 9.86
CA ARG A 491 -6.29 22.89 10.77
C ARG A 491 -4.91 23.51 10.95
N MET A 492 -4.42 23.48 12.17
CA MET A 492 -3.02 23.78 12.47
C MET A 492 -2.37 22.52 13.03
N THR A 493 -1.29 22.08 12.41
CA THR A 493 -0.54 20.88 12.83
C THR A 493 0.87 21.30 13.22
N ARG A 494 1.30 20.87 14.40
CA ARG A 494 2.70 20.92 14.85
C ARG A 494 3.28 19.51 14.78
N ASP A 495 4.37 19.36 14.07
CA ASP A 495 5.05 18.10 13.79
C ASP A 495 6.49 18.20 14.25
N SER A 496 6.91 17.40 15.21
CA SER A 496 8.26 17.41 15.77
C SER A 496 8.90 16.05 15.55
N LYS A 497 10.13 16.05 15.03
CA LYS A 497 10.87 14.82 14.75
C LYS A 497 12.24 14.88 15.40
N ASP A 498 12.52 13.90 16.27
CA ASP A 498 13.83 13.64 16.84
C ASP A 498 14.47 12.49 16.09
N TRP A 499 15.62 12.75 15.47
CA TRP A 499 16.28 11.78 14.62
C TRP A 499 17.66 11.40 15.18
N THR A 500 17.97 10.11 15.08
CA THR A 500 19.27 9.55 15.42
C THR A 500 19.77 8.75 14.22
N GLY A 501 20.76 9.29 13.54
CA GLY A 501 21.49 8.63 12.47
C GLY A 501 22.75 7.96 12.98
N ARG A 502 23.04 6.80 12.43
CA ARG A 502 24.26 6.04 12.73
C ARG A 502 25.00 5.77 11.45
N GLN A 503 26.29 6.00 11.48
CA GLN A 503 27.12 5.72 10.34
C GLN A 503 27.11 4.23 10.02
N GLN A 504 27.21 3.96 8.75
CA GLN A 504 27.36 2.62 8.20
C GLN A 504 28.52 1.85 8.82
N VAL A 505 28.28 0.59 9.14
CA VAL A 505 29.27 -0.35 9.63
C VAL A 505 29.33 -1.60 8.74
N PHE A 506 30.51 -2.20 8.64
CA PHE A 506 30.68 -3.50 8.00
C PHE A 506 30.55 -4.60 9.04
N VAL A 507 29.66 -5.54 8.80
CA VAL A 507 29.41 -6.67 9.70
C VAL A 507 29.91 -7.94 9.00
N GLN A 508 30.70 -8.73 9.70
CA GLN A 508 31.08 -10.02 9.16
C GLN A 508 29.87 -10.94 9.06
N GLN A 509 29.58 -11.38 7.84
CA GLN A 509 28.57 -12.37 7.57
C GLN A 509 29.21 -13.76 7.43
N LEU A 510 29.11 -14.56 8.45
CA LEU A 510 29.52 -15.96 8.40
C LEU A 510 28.30 -16.87 8.24
N PRO A 511 28.37 -17.93 7.41
CA PRO A 511 27.37 -18.98 7.47
C PRO A 511 27.35 -19.59 8.87
N SER A 512 26.16 -19.78 9.43
CA SER A 512 26.03 -20.48 10.71
C SER A 512 26.63 -21.89 10.61
N PRO A 513 27.47 -22.32 11.58
CA PRO A 513 28.01 -23.66 11.57
C PRO A 513 26.95 -24.77 11.54
N THR A 514 25.74 -24.47 11.92
CA THR A 514 24.61 -25.41 11.92
C THR A 514 23.74 -25.29 10.67
N GLY A 515 24.05 -24.39 9.72
CA GLY A 515 23.21 -24.13 8.55
C GLY A 515 21.85 -23.48 8.88
N ALA A 516 21.58 -23.27 10.15
CA ALA A 516 20.37 -22.64 10.63
C ALA A 516 20.70 -21.24 11.14
N ILE A 517 20.59 -20.23 10.28
CA ILE A 517 20.32 -18.90 10.81
C ILE A 517 18.90 -18.95 11.35
N ASP A 518 18.73 -18.44 12.56
CA ASP A 518 17.43 -18.22 13.15
C ASP A 518 16.56 -17.46 12.13
N PRO A 519 15.44 -18.08 11.65
CA PRO A 519 14.57 -17.41 10.69
C PRO A 519 13.93 -16.12 11.23
N SER A 520 14.10 -15.84 12.51
CA SER A 520 13.71 -14.62 13.18
C SER A 520 14.87 -13.62 13.26
N PHE A 521 15.60 -13.36 12.18
CA PHE A 521 16.51 -12.23 12.16
C PHE A 521 15.68 -10.95 12.35
N THR A 522 15.49 -10.62 13.62
CA THR A 522 14.67 -9.51 14.05
C THR A 522 15.51 -8.23 14.04
N TRP A 523 14.85 -7.09 13.98
CA TRP A 523 15.44 -5.80 14.32
C TRP A 523 16.30 -5.87 15.60
N GLN A 524 15.88 -6.63 16.59
CA GLN A 524 16.60 -6.77 17.86
C GLN A 524 17.96 -7.47 17.69
N GLN A 525 18.07 -8.37 16.73
CA GLN A 525 19.36 -9.01 16.38
C GLN A 525 20.25 -8.09 15.56
N LEU A 526 19.70 -7.31 14.62
CA LEU A 526 20.40 -6.19 14.01
C LEU A 526 20.82 -5.17 15.07
N GLY A 527 19.91 -4.80 15.96
CA GLY A 527 20.17 -3.87 17.06
C GLY A 527 21.18 -4.40 18.07
N ASN A 528 21.26 -5.73 18.30
CA ASN A 528 22.27 -6.36 19.16
C ASN A 528 23.64 -6.41 18.47
N LEU A 529 23.69 -6.64 17.15
CA LEU A 529 24.93 -6.52 16.35
C LEU A 529 25.42 -5.06 16.31
N MET A 530 24.55 -4.11 16.54
CA MET A 530 24.79 -2.67 16.50
C MET A 530 24.68 -2.02 17.89
N ASN A 531 25.08 -2.73 18.95
CA ASN A 531 25.16 -2.17 20.30
C ASN A 531 26.12 -0.97 20.33
N ALA A 532 25.87 -0.06 21.28
CA ALA A 532 26.70 1.13 21.47
C ALA A 532 28.20 0.83 21.64
N SER A 533 28.58 -0.37 22.11
CA SER A 533 29.97 -0.85 22.20
C SER A 533 30.57 -1.14 20.83
N ASP A 534 29.77 -1.58 19.85
CA ASP A 534 30.28 -1.89 18.52
C ASP A 534 30.47 -0.60 17.70
N PHE A 535 29.68 0.43 17.97
CA PHE A 535 29.92 1.77 17.42
C PHE A 535 31.18 2.47 17.94
N ALA A 536 31.65 2.10 19.13
CA ALA A 536 32.89 2.64 19.68
C ALA A 536 34.16 2.18 18.91
N LEU A 537 34.04 1.14 18.11
CA LEU A 537 35.13 0.64 17.23
C LEU A 537 35.25 1.43 15.93
N TYR A 538 34.26 2.25 15.59
CA TYR A 538 34.25 3.07 14.38
C TYR A 538 34.52 4.54 14.73
N PRO A 539 35.37 5.25 13.97
CA PRO A 539 35.75 6.63 14.30
C PRO A 539 34.63 7.67 14.16
N PHE A 540 33.47 7.28 13.67
CA PHE A 540 32.38 8.16 13.32
C PHE A 540 31.13 7.81 14.13
N GLY A 541 30.70 8.73 14.96
CA GLY A 541 29.72 8.47 16.00
C GLY A 541 28.28 8.52 15.56
N VAL A 542 27.41 8.34 16.53
CA VAL A 542 25.97 8.62 16.44
C VAL A 542 25.77 10.12 16.27
N VAL A 543 24.98 10.51 15.29
CA VAL A 543 24.56 11.90 15.04
C VAL A 543 23.09 12.04 15.36
N THR A 544 22.75 13.06 16.11
CA THR A 544 21.35 13.39 16.44
C THR A 544 21.01 14.75 15.86
N ASP A 545 19.76 14.92 15.49
CA ASP A 545 19.17 16.18 15.11
C ASP A 545 17.70 16.21 15.50
N SER A 546 17.12 17.38 15.64
CA SER A 546 15.69 17.53 15.90
C SER A 546 15.14 18.73 15.14
N HIS A 547 13.95 18.57 14.60
CA HIS A 547 13.28 19.65 13.90
C HIS A 547 11.77 19.67 14.18
N THR A 548 11.21 20.88 14.20
CA THR A 548 9.78 21.07 14.40
C THR A 548 9.22 21.99 13.31
N TRP A 549 8.17 21.51 12.66
CA TRP A 549 7.40 22.29 11.69
C TRP A 549 6.02 22.60 12.24
N THR A 550 5.49 23.75 11.87
CA THR A 550 4.09 24.10 12.12
C THR A 550 3.46 24.51 10.80
N GLN A 551 2.45 23.77 10.36
CA GLN A 551 1.83 23.93 9.06
C GLN A 551 0.32 24.07 9.17
N PRO A 552 -0.28 25.03 8.45
CA PRO A 552 -1.72 25.12 8.29
C PRO A 552 -2.22 24.17 7.20
N SER A 553 -3.46 23.75 7.32
CA SER A 553 -4.27 23.21 6.21
C SER A 553 -5.62 23.92 6.24
N TYR A 554 -6.19 24.22 5.08
CA TYR A 554 -7.48 24.92 5.01
C TYR A 554 -8.23 24.58 3.74
N ARG A 555 -9.55 24.71 3.82
CA ARG A 555 -10.49 24.44 2.72
C ARG A 555 -11.58 25.49 2.72
N ALA A 556 -11.95 25.98 1.53
CA ALA A 556 -13.12 26.82 1.32
C ALA A 556 -13.92 26.25 0.14
N THR A 557 -15.19 25.95 0.36
CA THR A 557 -16.07 25.34 -0.62
C THR A 557 -17.38 26.09 -0.72
N LEU A 558 -17.81 26.40 -1.93
CA LEU A 558 -19.16 26.87 -2.22
C LEU A 558 -19.88 25.77 -3.00
N SER A 559 -21.03 25.34 -2.50
CA SER A 559 -21.86 24.33 -3.15
C SER A 559 -23.28 24.79 -3.35
N HIS A 560 -23.91 24.33 -4.44
CA HIS A 560 -25.28 24.67 -4.80
C HIS A 560 -26.04 23.49 -5.38
N GLN A 561 -27.24 23.27 -4.84
CA GLN A 561 -28.21 22.30 -5.35
C GLN A 561 -29.13 22.98 -6.35
N PHE A 562 -28.90 22.80 -7.66
CA PHE A 562 -29.71 23.43 -8.71
C PHE A 562 -31.08 22.83 -8.83
N THR A 563 -31.14 21.49 -8.74
CA THR A 563 -32.35 20.68 -8.70
C THR A 563 -32.13 19.53 -7.70
N PRO A 564 -33.17 18.78 -7.31
CA PRO A 564 -32.97 17.60 -6.46
C PRO A 564 -31.89 16.61 -7.00
N ASP A 565 -31.70 16.60 -8.31
CA ASP A 565 -30.85 15.66 -9.02
C ASP A 565 -29.54 16.27 -9.59
N ILE A 566 -29.32 17.59 -9.43
CA ILE A 566 -28.14 18.29 -9.95
C ILE A 566 -27.52 19.14 -8.85
N PHE A 567 -26.29 18.79 -8.49
CA PHE A 567 -25.48 19.46 -7.48
C PHE A 567 -24.12 19.87 -8.07
N ALA A 568 -23.69 21.10 -7.78
CA ALA A 568 -22.35 21.53 -8.17
C ALA A 568 -21.62 22.22 -7.02
N TYR A 569 -20.30 22.22 -7.07
CA TYR A 569 -19.44 22.85 -6.09
C TYR A 569 -18.15 23.39 -6.70
N GLY A 570 -17.57 24.37 -6.00
CA GLY A 570 -16.20 24.83 -6.25
C GLY A 570 -15.44 24.85 -4.93
N THR A 571 -14.26 24.24 -4.94
CA THR A 571 -13.41 24.10 -3.75
C THR A 571 -12.01 24.65 -4.01
N TYR A 572 -11.48 25.40 -3.04
CA TYR A 572 -10.06 25.62 -2.89
C TYR A 572 -9.59 24.92 -1.63
N SER A 573 -8.50 24.15 -1.73
CA SER A 573 -7.91 23.44 -0.60
C SER A 573 -6.39 23.57 -0.57
N HIS A 574 -5.85 23.72 0.64
CA HIS A 574 -4.43 23.70 0.92
C HIS A 574 -4.12 22.60 1.91
N GLY A 575 -3.12 21.77 1.59
CA GLY A 575 -2.63 20.69 2.45
C GLY A 575 -1.12 20.56 2.36
N PHE A 576 -0.56 19.73 3.22
CA PHE A 576 0.88 19.47 3.22
C PHE A 576 1.18 18.00 3.49
N ARG A 577 2.34 17.57 3.01
CA ARG A 577 3.02 16.34 3.39
C ARG A 577 4.15 16.72 4.34
N ALA A 578 4.30 15.96 5.44
CA ALA A 578 5.30 16.24 6.46
C ALA A 578 6.73 16.19 5.90
N GLY A 579 7.59 17.04 6.43
CA GLY A 579 9.03 16.94 6.27
C GLY A 579 9.58 15.75 7.05
N GLY A 580 10.82 15.35 6.75
CA GLY A 580 11.44 14.21 7.42
C GLY A 580 12.92 14.08 7.13
N TYR A 581 13.55 13.18 7.86
CA TYR A 581 14.97 12.88 7.69
C TYR A 581 15.18 11.81 6.60
N ASN A 582 16.41 11.76 6.09
CA ASN A 582 16.83 10.68 5.22
C ASN A 582 16.99 9.39 6.03
N ASP A 583 16.55 8.27 5.48
CA ASP A 583 16.65 6.95 6.09
C ASP A 583 17.98 6.25 5.83
N GLN A 584 18.69 6.67 4.78
CA GLN A 584 19.98 6.15 4.38
C GLN A 584 21.00 7.29 4.34
N VAL A 585 21.87 7.35 5.33
CA VAL A 585 22.92 8.38 5.48
C VAL A 585 24.24 7.72 5.82
N GLY A 586 25.36 8.39 5.49
CA GLY A 586 26.71 7.85 5.74
C GLY A 586 27.04 6.62 4.89
N THR A 587 26.43 6.46 3.73
CA THR A 587 26.61 5.30 2.85
C THR A 587 27.95 5.30 2.13
N SER A 588 28.57 6.46 1.97
CA SER A 588 29.87 6.63 1.33
C SER A 588 31.08 6.27 2.20
N GLY A 589 30.85 5.77 3.42
CA GLY A 589 31.92 5.50 4.40
C GLY A 589 32.48 6.78 5.04
N ASN A 590 31.85 7.94 4.83
CA ASN A 590 32.20 9.22 5.43
C ASN A 590 31.44 9.44 6.74
N PRO A 591 31.89 10.36 7.60
CA PRO A 591 31.02 10.91 8.64
C PRO A 591 29.76 11.50 8.00
N ILE A 592 28.61 11.28 8.65
CA ILE A 592 27.36 11.89 8.22
C ILE A 592 27.57 13.40 8.05
N THR A 593 27.36 13.89 6.85
CA THR A 593 27.58 15.30 6.51
C THR A 593 26.44 16.17 7.04
N PRO A 594 26.65 17.51 7.17
CA PRO A 594 25.56 18.42 7.49
C PRO A 594 24.37 18.33 6.53
N ASP A 595 24.63 18.04 5.25
CA ASP A 595 23.58 17.95 4.24
C ASP A 595 22.79 16.65 4.33
N GLU A 596 23.42 15.51 4.64
CA GLU A 596 22.73 14.24 4.87
C GLU A 596 21.78 14.30 6.06
N LYS A 597 22.18 14.98 7.15
CA LYS A 597 21.36 15.13 8.35
C LYS A 597 20.29 16.19 8.23
N LYS A 598 20.31 17.02 7.18
CA LYS A 598 19.31 18.05 6.98
C LYS A 598 17.96 17.42 6.62
N PRO A 599 16.91 17.68 7.41
CA PRO A 599 15.59 17.16 7.06
C PRO A 599 15.02 17.90 5.82
N THR A 600 14.10 17.26 5.15
CA THR A 600 13.26 17.94 4.14
C THR A 600 12.23 18.82 4.81
N ASP A 601 11.90 19.94 4.20
CA ASP A 601 10.76 20.76 4.57
C ASP A 601 9.44 20.13 4.10
N PRO A 602 8.30 20.49 4.68
CA PRO A 602 7.00 20.00 4.24
C PRO A 602 6.70 20.37 2.79
N GLU A 603 6.31 19.37 1.98
CA GLU A 603 5.75 19.56 0.65
C GLU A 603 4.33 20.13 0.77
N LYS A 604 3.99 21.15 -0.02
CA LYS A 604 2.70 21.85 0.03
C LYS A 604 1.92 21.65 -1.26
N ALA A 605 0.60 21.50 -1.13
CA ALA A 605 -0.31 21.38 -2.26
C ALA A 605 -1.42 22.43 -2.18
N ASP A 606 -1.57 23.21 -3.24
CA ASP A 606 -2.69 24.13 -3.47
C ASP A 606 -3.58 23.59 -4.58
N SER A 607 -4.85 23.33 -4.30
CA SER A 607 -5.79 22.71 -5.24
C SER A 607 -7.03 23.56 -5.46
N PHE A 608 -7.43 23.68 -6.73
CA PHE A 608 -8.71 24.22 -7.16
C PHE A 608 -9.52 23.12 -7.84
N GLU A 609 -10.75 22.93 -7.44
CA GLU A 609 -11.64 21.89 -7.97
C GLU A 609 -13.03 22.47 -8.27
N LEU A 610 -13.58 22.09 -9.44
CA LEU A 610 -14.98 22.33 -9.79
C LEU A 610 -15.63 20.98 -10.03
N GLY A 611 -16.69 20.68 -9.30
CA GLY A 611 -17.41 19.41 -9.39
C GLY A 611 -18.87 19.57 -9.75
N LEU A 612 -19.36 18.59 -10.50
CA LEU A 612 -20.77 18.41 -10.85
C LEU A 612 -21.20 16.99 -10.50
N LYS A 613 -22.27 16.83 -9.76
CA LYS A 613 -22.88 15.54 -9.44
C LYS A 613 -24.32 15.53 -9.90
N SER A 614 -24.73 14.49 -10.63
CA SER A 614 -26.06 14.40 -11.19
C SER A 614 -26.63 12.99 -11.16
N GLU A 615 -27.92 12.88 -10.91
CA GLU A 615 -28.73 11.69 -11.08
C GLU A 615 -29.81 11.96 -12.11
N LEU A 616 -29.73 11.33 -13.26
CA LEU A 616 -30.56 11.60 -14.43
C LEU A 616 -31.41 10.38 -14.76
N TRP A 617 -32.43 10.56 -15.63
CA TRP A 617 -33.30 9.48 -16.11
C TRP A 617 -33.96 8.69 -14.96
N GLN A 618 -34.58 9.41 -14.03
CA GLN A 618 -35.22 8.78 -12.84
C GLN A 618 -34.24 7.97 -12.00
N ARG A 619 -33.02 8.51 -11.80
CA ARG A 619 -31.89 7.89 -11.07
C ARG A 619 -31.36 6.59 -11.69
N ARG A 620 -31.55 6.40 -13.00
CA ARG A 620 -30.91 5.30 -13.74
C ARG A 620 -29.52 5.64 -14.26
N LEU A 621 -29.16 6.91 -14.32
CA LEU A 621 -27.86 7.42 -14.71
C LEU A 621 -27.32 8.34 -13.61
N ARG A 622 -26.18 7.98 -13.07
CA ARG A 622 -25.37 8.82 -12.18
C ARG A 622 -24.12 9.26 -12.92
N LEU A 623 -23.88 10.56 -12.94
CA LEU A 623 -22.69 11.14 -13.57
C LEU A 623 -22.08 12.16 -12.62
N ASN A 624 -20.84 11.88 -12.17
CA ASN A 624 -20.04 12.74 -11.32
C ASN A 624 -18.79 13.16 -12.06
N GLU A 625 -18.58 14.46 -12.18
CA GLU A 625 -17.46 15.09 -12.88
C GLU A 625 -16.67 15.98 -11.93
N ALA A 626 -15.33 15.96 -12.03
CA ALA A 626 -14.46 16.87 -11.32
C ALA A 626 -13.36 17.40 -12.25
N LEU A 627 -13.29 18.71 -12.40
CA LEU A 627 -12.18 19.42 -13.01
C LEU A 627 -11.25 19.87 -11.89
N PHE A 628 -9.97 19.58 -12.00
CA PHE A 628 -9.01 19.92 -10.95
C PHE A 628 -7.74 20.55 -11.51
N TYR A 629 -7.14 21.41 -10.69
CA TYR A 629 -5.84 22.01 -10.91
C TYR A 629 -5.09 22.07 -9.58
N VAL A 630 -3.94 21.39 -9.49
CA VAL A 630 -3.13 21.28 -8.27
C VAL A 630 -1.72 21.79 -8.54
N GLN A 631 -1.20 22.62 -7.64
CA GLN A 631 0.19 23.03 -7.61
C GLN A 631 0.87 22.44 -6.38
N TYR A 632 1.96 21.71 -6.60
CA TYR A 632 2.82 21.23 -5.53
C TYR A 632 4.08 22.08 -5.47
N LYS A 633 4.42 22.53 -4.28
CA LYS A 633 5.62 23.32 -3.97
C LYS A 633 6.48 22.55 -2.98
N ASP A 634 7.78 22.76 -3.07
CA ASP A 634 8.75 22.10 -2.21
C ASP A 634 8.61 20.56 -2.26
N ALA A 635 8.29 20.03 -3.46
CA ALA A 635 8.01 18.61 -3.64
C ALA A 635 9.24 17.77 -3.29
N ILE A 636 9.05 16.78 -2.41
CA ILE A 636 10.09 15.90 -1.92
C ILE A 636 10.39 14.86 -2.99
N ARG A 637 11.63 14.86 -3.49
CA ARG A 637 12.10 13.91 -4.50
C ARG A 637 13.44 13.32 -4.09
N GLN A 638 13.66 12.10 -4.54
CA GLN A 638 14.95 11.46 -4.49
C GLN A 638 15.88 12.15 -5.50
N VAL A 639 17.06 12.52 -5.05
CA VAL A 639 18.11 13.16 -5.85
C VAL A 639 19.43 12.48 -5.57
N VAL A 640 20.31 12.43 -6.56
CA VAL A 640 21.69 11.97 -6.38
C VAL A 640 22.58 13.17 -6.22
N VAL A 641 23.38 13.18 -5.15
CA VAL A 641 24.33 14.26 -4.85
C VAL A 641 25.76 13.70 -4.91
N PRO A 642 26.69 14.38 -5.60
CA PRO A 642 28.08 14.00 -5.59
C PRO A 642 28.71 14.31 -4.22
N VAL A 643 29.46 13.36 -3.70
CA VAL A 643 30.18 13.50 -2.44
C VAL A 643 31.62 13.06 -2.61
N ILE A 644 32.50 13.45 -1.70
CA ILE A 644 33.86 12.93 -1.61
C ILE A 644 33.88 11.93 -0.47
N ASN A 645 34.18 10.67 -0.78
CA ASN A 645 34.24 9.62 0.24
C ASN A 645 35.44 9.75 1.19
N SER A 646 35.46 8.92 2.24
CA SER A 646 36.49 8.94 3.30
C SER A 646 37.91 8.72 2.80
N VAL A 647 38.12 8.20 1.60
CA VAL A 647 39.40 8.00 0.95
C VAL A 647 39.73 9.06 -0.10
N GLY A 648 38.95 10.17 -0.12
CA GLY A 648 39.17 11.32 -1.00
C GLY A 648 38.78 11.09 -2.45
N LYS A 649 37.93 10.09 -2.74
CA LYS A 649 37.45 9.81 -4.10
C LYS A 649 36.01 10.31 -4.29
N PRO A 650 35.67 10.72 -5.50
CA PRO A 650 34.25 11.00 -5.84
C PRO A 650 33.41 9.76 -5.59
N ALA A 651 32.27 10.00 -4.95
CA ALA A 651 31.19 9.05 -4.70
C ALA A 651 29.86 9.78 -4.83
N GLU A 652 28.76 9.06 -4.69
CA GLU A 652 27.43 9.58 -4.82
C GLU A 652 26.56 9.09 -3.69
N GLU A 653 25.66 9.93 -3.26
CA GLU A 653 24.64 9.61 -2.26
C GLU A 653 23.28 9.94 -2.80
N THR A 654 22.32 9.07 -2.47
CA THR A 654 20.92 9.24 -2.80
C THR A 654 20.20 9.83 -1.60
N LEU A 655 19.70 11.04 -1.76
CA LEU A 655 19.05 11.79 -0.69
C LEU A 655 17.65 12.24 -1.10
N PHE A 656 16.79 12.42 -0.13
CA PHE A 656 15.52 13.12 -0.30
C PHE A 656 15.70 14.60 -0.05
N ARG A 657 15.22 15.41 -1.01
CA ARG A 657 15.30 16.89 -0.99
C ARG A 657 14.00 17.49 -1.47
N ASN A 658 13.76 18.73 -1.06
CA ASN A 658 12.72 19.57 -1.67
C ASN A 658 13.23 20.09 -3.02
N ALA A 659 13.17 19.24 -4.04
CA ALA A 659 13.87 19.44 -5.31
C ALA A 659 12.96 19.90 -6.45
N ALA A 660 11.63 19.86 -6.27
CA ALA A 660 10.73 20.06 -7.39
C ALA A 660 9.53 20.96 -7.06
N LYS A 661 9.01 21.61 -8.11
CA LYS A 661 7.67 22.19 -8.17
C LYS A 661 6.94 21.56 -9.35
N LEU A 662 5.71 21.15 -9.15
CA LEU A 662 4.95 20.54 -10.23
C LEU A 662 3.50 21.04 -10.26
N THR A 663 2.91 20.97 -11.43
CA THR A 663 1.50 21.28 -11.67
C THR A 663 0.83 20.06 -12.26
N VAL A 664 -0.35 19.74 -11.73
CA VAL A 664 -1.20 18.65 -12.21
C VAL A 664 -2.60 19.20 -12.44
N TYR A 665 -3.16 18.96 -13.63
CA TYR A 665 -4.53 19.34 -13.93
C TYR A 665 -5.21 18.26 -14.78
N GLY A 666 -6.53 18.20 -14.70
CA GLY A 666 -7.26 17.17 -15.41
C GLY A 666 -8.76 17.18 -15.17
N ILE A 667 -9.38 16.12 -15.69
CA ILE A 667 -10.79 15.82 -15.50
C ILE A 667 -10.95 14.36 -15.03
N GLU A 668 -11.85 14.16 -14.10
CA GLU A 668 -12.28 12.87 -13.58
C GLU A 668 -13.77 12.72 -13.81
N SER A 669 -14.18 11.60 -14.39
CA SER A 669 -15.57 11.26 -14.68
C SER A 669 -15.90 9.91 -14.09
N GLU A 670 -17.01 9.83 -13.37
CA GLU A 670 -17.60 8.59 -12.88
C GLU A 670 -19.02 8.48 -13.40
N LEU A 671 -19.23 7.58 -14.33
CA LEU A 671 -20.56 7.27 -14.86
C LEU A 671 -20.99 5.90 -14.38
N THR A 672 -22.17 5.84 -13.76
CA THR A 672 -22.88 4.60 -13.44
C THR A 672 -24.23 4.65 -14.10
N ALA A 673 -24.59 3.65 -14.90
CA ALA A 673 -25.84 3.62 -15.63
C ALA A 673 -26.50 2.24 -15.59
N GLU A 674 -27.77 2.17 -15.27
CA GLU A 674 -28.60 1.02 -15.52
C GLU A 674 -29.12 1.06 -16.96
N LEU A 675 -28.42 0.35 -17.86
CA LEU A 675 -28.70 0.34 -19.30
C LEU A 675 -29.97 -0.41 -19.64
N ALA A 676 -30.26 -1.45 -18.88
CA ALA A 676 -31.47 -2.27 -18.94
C ALA A 676 -31.72 -2.90 -17.54
N PRO A 677 -32.91 -3.42 -17.25
CA PRO A 677 -33.15 -4.08 -15.98
C PRO A 677 -32.08 -5.14 -15.67
N GLY A 678 -31.36 -4.90 -14.57
CA GLY A 678 -30.26 -5.76 -14.12
C GLY A 678 -28.97 -5.64 -14.90
N LEU A 679 -28.83 -4.74 -15.90
CA LEU A 679 -27.58 -4.46 -16.61
C LEU A 679 -27.03 -3.11 -16.18
N LEU A 680 -25.98 -3.15 -15.36
CA LEU A 680 -25.27 -1.99 -14.83
C LEU A 680 -23.95 -1.78 -15.61
N LEU A 681 -23.69 -0.53 -15.98
CA LEU A 681 -22.41 -0.05 -16.52
C LEU A 681 -21.77 0.87 -15.48
N ASN A 682 -20.50 0.60 -15.13
CA ASN A 682 -19.62 1.54 -14.43
C ASN A 682 -18.49 1.96 -15.37
N LEU A 683 -18.28 3.27 -15.52
CA LEU A 683 -17.28 3.83 -16.42
C LEU A 683 -16.52 4.97 -15.71
N PRO A 684 -15.57 4.65 -14.81
CA PRO A 684 -14.58 5.63 -14.37
C PRO A 684 -13.62 5.94 -15.52
N LEU A 685 -13.46 7.23 -15.79
CA LEU A 685 -12.56 7.76 -16.83
C LEU A 685 -11.80 8.94 -16.26
N SER A 686 -10.52 9.03 -16.57
CA SER A 686 -9.74 10.21 -16.20
C SER A 686 -8.73 10.60 -17.27
N TYR A 687 -8.57 11.90 -17.41
CA TYR A 687 -7.45 12.54 -18.07
C TYR A 687 -6.71 13.42 -17.08
N GLN A 688 -5.38 13.34 -17.07
CA GLN A 688 -4.55 14.24 -16.30
C GLN A 688 -3.28 14.59 -17.07
N HIS A 689 -2.76 15.78 -16.80
CA HIS A 689 -1.46 16.21 -17.29
C HIS A 689 -0.61 16.65 -16.10
N CYS A 690 0.56 16.01 -15.95
CA CYS A 690 1.52 16.26 -14.88
C CYS A 690 2.79 16.87 -15.47
N LYS A 691 3.24 17.99 -14.91
CA LYS A 691 4.44 18.69 -15.40
C LYS A 691 5.27 19.17 -14.23
N TYR A 692 6.57 18.93 -14.28
CA TYR A 692 7.53 19.66 -13.46
C TYR A 692 7.68 21.08 -13.98
N ASN A 693 7.45 22.07 -13.13
CA ASN A 693 7.73 23.47 -13.43
C ASN A 693 9.19 23.78 -13.13
N GLU A 694 9.72 23.17 -12.08
CA GLU A 694 11.12 23.22 -11.65
C GLU A 694 11.47 21.84 -11.10
N PHE A 695 12.59 21.30 -11.50
CA PHE A 695 13.15 20.09 -10.90
C PHE A 695 14.66 20.06 -11.14
N THR A 696 15.43 20.10 -10.07
CA THR A 696 16.89 20.05 -10.15
C THR A 696 17.43 18.92 -9.28
N SER A 697 18.49 18.28 -9.75
CA SER A 697 19.25 17.25 -9.02
C SER A 697 20.73 17.52 -9.10
N GLY A 698 21.49 17.12 -8.08
CA GLY A 698 22.91 17.40 -7.97
C GLY A 698 23.21 18.75 -7.29
N GLU A 699 24.48 19.11 -7.21
CA GLU A 699 24.96 20.36 -6.60
C GLU A 699 26.09 20.98 -7.41
N GLY A 700 26.19 22.31 -7.33
CA GLY A 700 27.28 23.07 -7.96
C GLY A 700 27.39 22.85 -9.46
N ALA A 701 28.53 22.42 -9.94
CA ALA A 701 28.77 22.16 -11.37
C ALA A 701 28.10 20.88 -11.89
N ALA A 702 27.65 20.02 -10.99
CA ALA A 702 26.91 18.79 -11.31
C ALA A 702 25.39 18.98 -11.23
N LEU A 703 24.90 20.22 -11.10
CA LEU A 703 23.46 20.50 -11.08
C LEU A 703 22.83 20.21 -12.46
N VAL A 704 21.85 19.33 -12.48
CA VAL A 704 21.10 18.94 -13.68
C VAL A 704 19.68 19.47 -13.56
N ASP A 705 19.20 20.14 -14.61
CA ASP A 705 17.80 20.55 -14.73
C ASP A 705 16.97 19.44 -15.36
N LEU A 706 16.04 18.90 -14.57
CA LEU A 706 15.14 17.80 -14.94
C LEU A 706 13.71 18.29 -15.17
N SER A 707 13.48 19.60 -15.27
CA SER A 707 12.13 20.20 -15.43
C SER A 707 11.40 19.76 -16.70
N GLY A 708 12.14 19.25 -17.70
CA GLY A 708 11.56 18.69 -18.94
C GLY A 708 11.02 17.26 -18.83
N LEU A 709 11.23 16.58 -17.69
CA LEU A 709 10.79 15.20 -17.52
C LEU A 709 9.29 15.10 -17.28
N PRO A 710 8.64 14.02 -17.77
CA PRO A 710 7.34 13.62 -17.28
C PRO A 710 7.40 13.29 -15.79
N VAL A 711 6.31 13.53 -15.09
CA VAL A 711 6.18 13.12 -13.69
C VAL A 711 6.01 11.60 -13.63
N ASN A 712 6.75 10.96 -12.72
CA ASN A 712 6.71 9.49 -12.56
C ASN A 712 5.30 9.03 -12.16
N ARG A 713 4.88 7.89 -12.72
CA ARG A 713 3.62 7.21 -12.41
C ARG A 713 2.39 8.11 -12.54
N CYS A 714 2.44 9.00 -13.52
CA CYS A 714 1.33 9.86 -13.91
C CYS A 714 0.85 9.49 -15.31
N PRO A 715 0.04 8.44 -15.48
CA PRO A 715 -0.58 8.14 -16.77
C PRO A 715 -1.53 9.27 -17.18
N GLU A 716 -1.48 9.71 -18.43
CA GLU A 716 -2.39 10.77 -18.91
C GLU A 716 -3.84 10.29 -18.96
N TRP A 717 -4.05 9.02 -19.33
CA TRP A 717 -5.37 8.44 -19.45
C TRP A 717 -5.50 7.16 -18.62
N THR A 718 -6.58 7.08 -17.85
CA THR A 718 -7.06 5.82 -17.28
C THR A 718 -8.55 5.67 -17.52
N ALA A 719 -9.00 4.46 -17.84
CA ALA A 719 -10.41 4.18 -18.05
C ALA A 719 -10.72 2.74 -17.66
N THR A 720 -11.87 2.52 -17.04
CA THR A 720 -12.42 1.19 -16.86
C THR A 720 -13.82 1.14 -17.43
N VAL A 721 -14.09 0.14 -18.23
CA VAL A 721 -15.46 -0.25 -18.59
C VAL A 721 -15.78 -1.48 -17.78
N ASP A 722 -16.79 -1.41 -16.93
CA ASP A 722 -17.22 -2.51 -16.09
C ASP A 722 -18.72 -2.75 -16.28
N LEU A 723 -19.06 -3.94 -16.73
CA LEU A 723 -20.43 -4.37 -17.03
C LEU A 723 -20.84 -5.47 -16.07
N ASN A 724 -21.88 -5.23 -15.32
CA ASN A 724 -22.48 -6.20 -14.40
C ASN A 724 -23.92 -6.50 -14.85
N TYR A 725 -24.22 -7.79 -15.10
CA TYR A 725 -25.53 -8.21 -15.55
C TYR A 725 -26.13 -9.30 -14.65
N THR A 726 -27.18 -8.93 -13.95
CA THR A 726 -28.02 -9.89 -13.22
C THR A 726 -29.00 -10.54 -14.17
N VAL A 727 -28.79 -11.81 -14.48
CA VAL A 727 -29.60 -12.56 -15.45
C VAL A 727 -30.98 -12.89 -14.85
N PRO A 728 -32.09 -12.53 -15.55
CA PRO A 728 -33.44 -12.93 -15.12
C PRO A 728 -33.62 -14.45 -15.22
N MET A 729 -33.77 -15.14 -14.11
CA MET A 729 -33.79 -16.61 -14.06
C MET A 729 -35.12 -17.30 -14.37
N GLY A 730 -36.19 -16.52 -14.71
CA GLY A 730 -37.42 -17.07 -15.33
C GLY A 730 -38.06 -18.28 -14.67
N GLY A 731 -38.08 -18.38 -13.32
CA GLY A 731 -38.69 -19.51 -12.60
C GLY A 731 -37.68 -20.47 -11.97
N LEU A 732 -36.36 -20.34 -12.24
CA LEU A 732 -35.31 -20.99 -11.46
C LEU A 732 -35.09 -20.21 -10.16
N SER A 733 -34.86 -20.93 -9.09
CA SER A 733 -34.53 -20.30 -7.80
C SER A 733 -33.07 -19.83 -7.78
N GLY A 734 -32.82 -18.61 -7.33
CA GLY A 734 -31.48 -18.05 -7.23
C GLY A 734 -31.21 -16.92 -8.23
N ARG A 735 -29.94 -16.43 -8.26
CA ARG A 735 -29.48 -15.32 -9.07
C ARG A 735 -28.17 -15.68 -9.76
N VAL A 736 -28.05 -15.37 -11.05
CA VAL A 736 -26.79 -15.42 -11.80
C VAL A 736 -26.35 -13.99 -12.09
N VAL A 737 -25.11 -13.67 -11.77
CA VAL A 737 -24.48 -12.40 -12.10
C VAL A 737 -23.30 -12.68 -13.03
N LEU A 738 -23.28 -11.98 -14.15
CA LEU A 738 -22.17 -11.94 -15.09
C LEU A 738 -21.48 -10.59 -14.90
N ASP A 739 -20.18 -10.63 -14.67
CA ASP A 739 -19.34 -9.44 -14.56
C ASP A 739 -18.23 -9.48 -15.59
N ALA A 740 -17.95 -8.34 -16.25
CA ALA A 740 -16.84 -8.23 -17.21
C ALA A 740 -16.29 -6.82 -17.18
N SER A 741 -14.97 -6.70 -17.01
CA SER A 741 -14.30 -5.41 -17.00
C SER A 741 -13.09 -5.35 -17.91
N ALA A 742 -12.81 -4.15 -18.45
CA ALA A 742 -11.62 -3.81 -19.19
C ALA A 742 -11.02 -2.52 -18.61
N ASN A 743 -9.84 -2.63 -18.02
CA ASN A 743 -9.12 -1.50 -17.45
C ASN A 743 -7.96 -1.09 -18.36
N TYR A 744 -7.97 0.13 -18.82
CA TYR A 744 -6.93 0.77 -19.64
C TYR A 744 -6.11 1.76 -18.82
N VAL A 745 -4.79 1.70 -18.98
CA VAL A 745 -3.83 2.69 -18.45
C VAL A 745 -2.89 3.07 -19.56
N SER A 746 -2.72 4.37 -19.83
CA SER A 746 -1.80 4.86 -20.85
C SER A 746 -0.34 4.67 -20.44
N ARG A 747 0.57 4.71 -21.42
CA ARG A 747 2.02 4.70 -21.17
C ARG A 747 2.41 5.84 -20.25
N ASN A 748 3.28 5.57 -19.28
CA ASN A 748 3.77 6.58 -18.33
C ASN A 748 5.21 6.30 -17.94
N LEU A 749 5.93 7.34 -17.50
CA LEU A 749 7.25 7.21 -16.94
C LEU A 749 7.16 6.49 -15.59
N ASP A 750 7.89 5.39 -15.43
CA ASP A 750 7.94 4.65 -14.17
C ASP A 750 9.14 5.09 -13.33
N THR A 751 10.33 5.09 -13.93
CA THR A 751 11.55 5.57 -13.29
C THR A 751 12.49 6.21 -14.30
N TYR A 752 13.48 6.95 -13.82
CA TYR A 752 14.53 7.56 -14.65
C TYR A 752 15.86 7.47 -13.90
N SER A 753 16.96 7.44 -14.65
CA SER A 753 18.30 7.65 -14.09
C SER A 753 18.75 9.10 -14.28
N ILE A 754 19.58 9.57 -13.37
CA ILE A 754 20.15 10.91 -13.45
C ILE A 754 21.47 10.84 -14.23
N ALA A 755 21.59 11.66 -15.27
CA ALA A 755 22.81 11.74 -16.03
C ALA A 755 23.94 12.30 -15.18
N LEU A 756 24.99 11.51 -15.03
CA LEU A 756 26.25 11.95 -14.50
C LEU A 756 27.17 12.34 -15.65
N PRO A 757 28.30 13.04 -15.40
CA PRO A 757 29.24 13.40 -16.48
C PRO A 757 29.72 12.21 -17.34
N TYR A 758 29.49 10.98 -16.85
CA TYR A 758 29.96 9.73 -17.47
C TYR A 758 28.87 8.67 -17.65
N ALA A 759 27.61 8.97 -17.29
CA ALA A 759 26.51 8.04 -17.48
C ALA A 759 25.32 8.78 -18.11
N PRO A 760 24.77 8.27 -19.21
CA PRO A 760 23.69 8.91 -19.90
C PRO A 760 22.38 8.83 -19.11
N PHE A 761 21.57 9.85 -19.29
CA PHE A 761 20.22 9.90 -18.77
C PHE A 761 19.34 8.84 -19.43
N THR A 762 18.71 7.98 -18.64
CA THR A 762 17.77 6.97 -19.15
C THR A 762 16.39 7.12 -18.53
N GLN A 763 15.36 6.83 -19.31
CA GLN A 763 13.96 6.84 -18.90
C GLN A 763 13.36 5.45 -19.09
N THR A 764 12.78 4.89 -18.04
CA THR A 764 12.09 3.60 -18.10
C THR A 764 10.60 3.83 -18.03
N TYR A 765 9.87 3.34 -19.02
CA TYR A 765 8.43 3.53 -19.13
C TYR A 765 7.68 2.22 -18.85
N ALA A 766 6.58 2.34 -18.14
CA ALA A 766 5.53 1.35 -18.18
C ALA A 766 4.67 1.58 -19.43
N ASP A 767 4.62 0.60 -20.32
CA ASP A 767 3.83 0.69 -21.56
C ASP A 767 2.33 0.69 -21.27
N SER A 768 1.56 1.21 -22.23
CA SER A 768 0.11 1.16 -22.14
C SER A 768 -0.41 -0.28 -22.05
N ARG A 769 -1.41 -0.47 -21.22
CA ARG A 769 -2.01 -1.79 -21.00
C ARG A 769 -3.52 -1.74 -20.93
N THR A 770 -4.15 -2.83 -21.37
CA THR A 770 -5.56 -3.13 -21.09
C THR A 770 -5.62 -4.49 -20.44
N LEU A 771 -6.18 -4.56 -19.22
CA LEU A 771 -6.42 -5.79 -18.50
C LEU A 771 -7.90 -6.12 -18.54
N ILE A 772 -8.22 -7.34 -18.94
CA ILE A 772 -9.61 -7.82 -19.07
C ILE A 772 -9.86 -8.85 -17.97
N ASN A 773 -10.92 -8.63 -17.19
CA ASN A 773 -11.36 -9.55 -16.15
C ASN A 773 -12.82 -9.92 -16.39
N ALA A 774 -13.23 -11.10 -15.93
CA ALA A 774 -14.62 -11.51 -15.96
C ALA A 774 -14.93 -12.50 -14.84
N SER A 775 -16.19 -12.53 -14.41
CA SER A 775 -16.68 -13.55 -13.49
C SER A 775 -18.11 -13.97 -13.79
N ILE A 776 -18.45 -15.17 -13.34
CA ILE A 776 -19.82 -15.71 -13.34
C ILE A 776 -20.10 -16.18 -11.92
N THR A 777 -21.10 -15.60 -11.29
CA THR A 777 -21.50 -15.93 -9.91
C THR A 777 -22.92 -16.45 -9.91
N TYR A 778 -23.14 -17.66 -9.39
CA TYR A 778 -24.47 -18.13 -9.03
C TYR A 778 -24.67 -18.01 -7.52
N THR A 779 -25.74 -17.38 -7.11
CA THR A 779 -26.15 -17.25 -5.70
C THR A 779 -27.50 -17.94 -5.50
N SER A 780 -27.60 -18.73 -4.43
CA SER A 780 -28.83 -19.47 -4.08
C SER A 780 -29.98 -18.52 -3.76
N ALA A 781 -31.23 -18.98 -3.88
CA ALA A 781 -32.45 -18.17 -3.69
C ALA A 781 -32.56 -17.47 -2.31
N GLN A 782 -31.91 -17.99 -1.31
CA GLN A 782 -31.91 -17.44 0.05
C GLN A 782 -30.58 -16.79 0.42
N ASP A 783 -29.72 -16.52 -0.56
CA ASP A 783 -28.36 -15.97 -0.41
C ASP A 783 -27.46 -16.75 0.58
N ARG A 784 -27.79 -18.05 0.82
CA ARG A 784 -27.06 -18.88 1.78
C ARG A 784 -25.74 -19.44 1.28
N TRP A 785 -25.60 -19.57 -0.03
CA TRP A 785 -24.36 -20.01 -0.66
C TRP A 785 -24.25 -19.47 -2.07
N PHE A 786 -23.01 -19.33 -2.50
CA PHE A 786 -22.70 -18.97 -3.89
C PHE A 786 -21.55 -19.80 -4.43
N VAL A 787 -21.48 -19.86 -5.75
CA VAL A 787 -20.35 -20.40 -6.50
C VAL A 787 -19.98 -19.37 -7.54
N ARG A 788 -18.68 -19.06 -7.64
CA ARG A 788 -18.13 -18.12 -8.61
C ARG A 788 -17.01 -18.78 -9.40
N VAL A 789 -16.97 -18.53 -10.70
CA VAL A 789 -15.81 -18.75 -11.55
C VAL A 789 -15.33 -17.38 -11.99
N LEU A 790 -14.03 -17.12 -11.85
CA LEU A 790 -13.45 -15.81 -12.14
C LEU A 790 -12.15 -15.93 -12.93
N GLY A 791 -11.87 -14.91 -13.73
CA GLY A 791 -10.63 -14.77 -14.45
C GLY A 791 -10.12 -13.34 -14.41
N ARG A 792 -8.84 -13.18 -14.10
CA ARG A 792 -8.11 -11.90 -14.14
C ARG A 792 -7.11 -11.93 -15.27
N ASN A 793 -6.84 -10.75 -15.87
CA ASN A 793 -5.92 -10.61 -17.00
C ASN A 793 -6.15 -11.69 -18.07
N LEU A 794 -7.41 -11.88 -18.50
CA LEU A 794 -7.81 -12.93 -19.45
C LEU A 794 -7.05 -12.84 -20.78
N GLY A 795 -6.64 -11.63 -21.17
CA GLY A 795 -5.80 -11.37 -22.33
C GLY A 795 -4.36 -11.84 -22.18
N ASN A 796 -3.97 -12.34 -21.02
CA ASN A 796 -2.60 -12.74 -20.65
C ASN A 796 -1.55 -11.67 -21.01
N LYS A 797 -1.87 -10.40 -20.73
CA LYS A 797 -0.97 -9.29 -21.01
C LYS A 797 0.19 -9.32 -20.01
N THR A 798 1.42 -9.37 -20.51
CA THR A 798 2.62 -9.12 -19.71
C THR A 798 2.81 -7.62 -19.56
N TYR A 799 3.01 -7.13 -18.34
CA TYR A 799 3.16 -5.70 -18.07
C TYR A 799 4.06 -5.44 -16.86
N VAL A 800 4.77 -4.32 -16.93
CA VAL A 800 5.59 -3.84 -15.81
C VAL A 800 4.67 -3.34 -14.71
N LEU A 801 4.91 -3.81 -13.50
CA LEU A 801 4.24 -3.35 -12.29
C LEU A 801 4.98 -2.16 -11.67
N SER A 802 6.32 -2.27 -11.59
CA SER A 802 7.20 -1.22 -11.11
C SER A 802 8.63 -1.46 -11.60
N SER A 803 9.38 -0.39 -11.79
CA SER A 803 10.81 -0.42 -12.05
C SER A 803 11.53 0.52 -11.11
N GLN A 804 12.79 0.23 -10.84
CA GLN A 804 13.67 1.10 -10.07
C GLN A 804 15.07 1.13 -10.71
N ASN A 805 15.68 2.29 -10.71
CA ASN A 805 17.06 2.48 -11.10
C ASN A 805 17.98 2.36 -9.88
N VAL A 806 19.11 1.75 -10.08
CA VAL A 806 20.29 1.88 -9.21
C VAL A 806 21.33 2.64 -10.03
N ASP A 807 21.26 3.96 -9.96
CA ASP A 807 22.06 4.86 -10.78
C ASP A 807 23.56 4.78 -10.43
N PRO A 808 24.44 4.76 -11.40
CA PRO A 808 24.25 4.62 -12.86
C PRO A 808 24.38 3.16 -13.34
N LEU A 809 24.07 2.17 -12.50
CA LEU A 809 24.54 0.80 -12.64
C LEU A 809 23.58 -0.12 -13.40
N TRP A 810 22.27 -0.13 -13.06
CA TRP A 810 21.24 -0.95 -13.71
C TRP A 810 19.82 -0.51 -13.40
N VAL A 811 18.88 -1.05 -14.18
CA VAL A 811 17.43 -0.99 -13.95
C VAL A 811 16.93 -2.38 -13.63
N TRP A 812 16.09 -2.50 -12.61
CA TRP A 812 15.38 -3.73 -12.30
C TRP A 812 13.88 -3.50 -12.29
N SER A 813 13.13 -4.53 -12.68
CA SER A 813 11.68 -4.43 -12.87
C SER A 813 10.95 -5.62 -12.27
N PHE A 814 9.72 -5.37 -11.90
CA PHE A 814 8.74 -6.38 -11.48
C PHE A 814 7.58 -6.37 -12.46
N TYR A 815 7.03 -7.56 -12.69
CA TYR A 815 5.94 -7.76 -13.61
C TYR A 815 4.66 -8.14 -12.87
N GLY A 816 3.53 -7.64 -13.39
CA GLY A 816 2.21 -7.93 -12.84
C GLY A 816 1.76 -9.36 -13.13
N GLU A 817 0.71 -9.77 -12.42
CA GLU A 817 0.11 -11.10 -12.53
C GLU A 817 -0.31 -11.39 -13.98
N PRO A 818 0.11 -12.53 -14.56
CA PRO A 818 -0.40 -12.97 -15.85
C PRO A 818 -1.83 -13.48 -15.71
N ARG A 819 -2.36 -14.18 -16.72
CA ARG A 819 -3.73 -14.69 -16.64
C ARG A 819 -3.94 -15.63 -15.44
N TYR A 820 -4.90 -15.26 -14.62
CA TYR A 820 -5.39 -16.05 -13.51
C TYR A 820 -6.79 -16.59 -13.80
N ILE A 821 -7.05 -17.85 -13.48
CA ILE A 821 -8.37 -18.47 -13.51
C ILE A 821 -8.60 -19.12 -12.16
N GLY A 822 -9.74 -18.87 -11.54
CA GLY A 822 -10.08 -19.40 -10.23
C GLY A 822 -11.56 -19.73 -10.08
N GLY A 823 -11.84 -20.49 -9.03
CA GLY A 823 -13.18 -20.79 -8.56
C GLY A 823 -13.31 -20.46 -7.08
N GLU A 824 -14.48 -19.98 -6.69
CA GLU A 824 -14.78 -19.58 -5.32
C GLU A 824 -16.12 -20.15 -4.90
N VAL A 825 -16.21 -20.56 -3.66
CA VAL A 825 -17.45 -20.98 -3.01
C VAL A 825 -17.63 -20.22 -1.70
N GLY A 826 -18.83 -19.81 -1.40
CA GLY A 826 -19.15 -19.12 -0.15
C GLY A 826 -20.42 -19.63 0.51
N LEU A 827 -20.45 -19.52 1.83
CA LEU A 827 -21.57 -19.90 2.70
C LEU A 827 -21.90 -18.72 3.60
N LYS A 828 -23.18 -18.40 3.74
CA LYS A 828 -23.70 -17.34 4.62
C LYS A 828 -24.91 -17.88 5.41
N PHE A 829 -24.88 -17.72 6.72
CA PHE A 829 -25.99 -18.10 7.61
C PHE A 829 -26.28 -16.97 8.59
N GLY A 830 -27.55 -16.84 8.98
CA GLY A 830 -27.98 -15.80 9.92
C GLY A 830 -28.06 -14.40 9.33
N THR A 831 -27.74 -14.20 8.06
CA THR A 831 -27.96 -12.93 7.36
C THR A 831 -29.44 -12.80 6.98
N LYS A 832 -30.05 -11.61 7.27
CA LYS A 832 -31.46 -11.32 6.87
C LYS A 832 -31.55 -11.01 5.40
#